data_fd985ab26005515724d43018efadf536
#
_entry.id   fd985ab26005515724d43018efadf536
#
_cell.length_a   1.000
_cell.length_b   1.000
_cell.length_c   1.000
_cell.angle_alpha   90.00
_cell.angle_beta   90.00
_cell.angle_gamma   90.00
#
_symmetry.space_group_name_H-M   'P 1'
#
loop_
_entity.id
_entity.type
_entity.pdbx_description
1 polymer ?
#
loop_
_entity_poly.entity_id
_entity_poly.type
_entity_poly.pdbx_seq_one_letter_code
_entity_poly.pdbx_strand_id
1 'polypeptide(L)'
;MPVITLPDGSQRSFEQPLTVAELAASIGAGLARAALAGRVDGRLVDTSHLIDHDAQVAIVTGKDPDGLEILRHSTAHLLAQAVQAIYPEAQVTIGPVIEDGFYYDFAFERPFTPEDLERFEARMRELAKADLPVSRKLMPRDAAIETFRKLGEHYKAEIIASIPAGEDISLYGQGDWFDLCRGPHVPSTGKLGAFKLMKVAGAYWRGDSKNEMLQRIYGTAWADEKSLKAYLTRLEEAEKRDHRKIGRELGLFHTQEEAVGSVFWHPKGHTLWRTVEAYMRRRLQDAGYVEVKTPQLIDRVLWEKSGHWENYRPNMFIAESEDRILAVKPMNCPGHVLIYRQGIKSYRDLPLRMAEFGACHRNEPSGALHGLMRVRAFTQDDAHIFCTEDQVTSETVAFCDLLRSVYRDFGFDEVLVKFSDRPEKRAGSDATWDRAEGALKAAVAAAGLEYTLNPGEGAFYGPKLEFVLRDAIGRHWQCGTLQVDFVLPERLDAGYIGDDGAEHRPVMLHRAILGSMERFLGILIENHAGRFPTWLAPVQAVVMNITDGQADFVRKATEFLKNQGLRVEMDLRNEKVGFKIREHTLQRVPYLLVAGDREVGSNTLAVRTRDGKDLGSLGLETLAARLAEEVASHGRVHLKED
;
A
#
# COMPACT_ATOMS: atom_id res chain seq x y z
N MET A 1 -31.39 -28.17 27.82
CA MET A 1 -30.00 -28.48 28.26
C MET A 1 -29.12 -28.27 27.04
N PRO A 2 -28.49 -27.08 26.90
CA PRO A 2 -27.66 -26.84 25.73
C PRO A 2 -26.36 -27.65 25.78
N VAL A 3 -25.97 -28.20 24.64
CA VAL A 3 -24.67 -28.84 24.40
C VAL A 3 -23.80 -27.86 23.58
N ILE A 4 -22.73 -27.38 24.18
CA ILE A 4 -21.84 -26.40 23.54
C ILE A 4 -20.64 -27.16 22.96
N THR A 5 -20.42 -26.99 21.66
CA THR A 5 -19.24 -27.50 20.95
C THR A 5 -18.21 -26.37 20.82
N LEU A 6 -17.02 -26.60 21.36
CA LEU A 6 -15.91 -25.64 21.34
C LEU A 6 -15.06 -25.81 20.05
N PRO A 7 -14.19 -24.85 19.68
CA PRO A 7 -13.38 -24.90 18.45
C PRO A 7 -12.45 -26.12 18.35
N ASP A 8 -12.06 -26.71 19.48
CA ASP A 8 -11.24 -27.94 19.54
C ASP A 8 -12.06 -29.23 19.35
N GLY A 9 -13.38 -29.11 19.12
CA GLY A 9 -14.32 -30.22 18.99
C GLY A 9 -14.82 -30.79 20.31
N SER A 10 -14.33 -30.31 21.46
CA SER A 10 -14.81 -30.74 22.76
C SER A 10 -16.24 -30.25 23.01
N GLN A 11 -17.05 -31.07 23.73
CA GLN A 11 -18.42 -30.73 24.05
C GLN A 11 -18.63 -30.56 25.55
N ARG A 12 -19.46 -29.60 25.91
CA ARG A 12 -19.86 -29.33 27.30
C ARG A 12 -21.39 -29.25 27.39
N SER A 13 -21.98 -29.99 28.28
CA SER A 13 -23.44 -29.97 28.52
C SER A 13 -23.74 -29.15 29.76
N PHE A 14 -24.78 -28.31 29.68
CA PHE A 14 -25.23 -27.45 30.78
C PHE A 14 -26.70 -27.72 31.09
N GLU A 15 -27.06 -27.74 32.39
CA GLU A 15 -28.44 -28.00 32.82
C GLU A 15 -29.42 -26.88 32.47
N GLN A 16 -28.90 -25.63 32.33
CA GLN A 16 -29.67 -24.43 32.03
C GLN A 16 -29.00 -23.63 30.92
N PRO A 17 -29.77 -22.77 30.21
CA PRO A 17 -29.21 -21.76 29.34
C PRO A 17 -28.14 -20.94 30.07
N LEU A 18 -27.08 -20.58 29.37
CA LEU A 18 -25.97 -19.83 29.96
C LEU A 18 -25.50 -18.72 29.00
N THR A 19 -24.90 -17.70 29.57
CA THR A 19 -24.31 -16.62 28.77
C THR A 19 -22.92 -17.03 28.24
N VAL A 20 -22.44 -16.31 27.20
CA VAL A 20 -21.05 -16.43 26.71
C VAL A 20 -20.03 -16.18 27.83
N ALA A 21 -20.31 -15.23 28.74
CA ALA A 21 -19.47 -14.94 29.90
C ALA A 21 -19.39 -16.13 30.87
N GLU A 22 -20.53 -16.77 31.19
CA GLU A 22 -20.58 -17.96 32.05
C GLU A 22 -19.89 -19.15 31.41
N LEU A 23 -20.03 -19.32 30.09
CA LEU A 23 -19.27 -20.32 29.35
C LEU A 23 -17.76 -20.08 29.48
N ALA A 24 -17.29 -18.86 29.24
CA ALA A 24 -15.88 -18.51 29.38
C ALA A 24 -15.36 -18.78 30.80
N ALA A 25 -16.17 -18.48 31.83
CA ALA A 25 -15.84 -18.74 33.23
C ALA A 25 -15.76 -20.25 33.51
N SER A 26 -16.65 -21.07 32.92
CA SER A 26 -16.63 -22.53 33.06
C SER A 26 -15.39 -23.18 32.44
N ILE A 27 -14.79 -22.56 31.42
CA ILE A 27 -13.58 -23.02 30.76
C ILE A 27 -12.35 -22.67 31.61
N GLY A 28 -12.31 -21.44 32.13
CA GLY A 28 -11.21 -21.00 33.01
C GLY A 28 -11.22 -19.52 33.32
N ALA A 29 -10.76 -19.17 34.50
CA ALA A 29 -10.72 -17.79 35.00
C ALA A 29 -9.86 -16.83 34.13
N GLY A 30 -8.82 -17.35 33.48
CA GLY A 30 -8.00 -16.58 32.53
C GLY A 30 -8.78 -16.19 31.28
N LEU A 31 -9.53 -17.14 30.69
CA LEU A 31 -10.37 -16.91 29.53
C LEU A 31 -11.54 -15.97 29.85
N ALA A 32 -12.19 -16.14 31.00
CA ALA A 32 -13.26 -15.26 31.47
C ALA A 32 -12.80 -13.80 31.55
N ARG A 33 -11.59 -13.56 32.05
CA ARG A 33 -10.99 -12.22 32.12
C ARG A 33 -10.62 -11.67 30.74
N ALA A 34 -10.22 -12.52 29.78
CA ALA A 34 -9.80 -12.11 28.44
C ALA A 34 -10.98 -11.97 27.46
N ALA A 35 -12.15 -12.54 27.78
CA ALA A 35 -13.32 -12.55 26.92
C ALA A 35 -13.83 -11.14 26.65
N LEU A 36 -14.03 -10.84 25.36
CA LEU A 36 -14.59 -9.58 24.86
C LEU A 36 -15.97 -9.81 24.22
N ALA A 37 -16.18 -10.98 23.58
CA ALA A 37 -17.39 -11.36 22.89
C ALA A 37 -17.43 -12.90 22.73
N GLY A 38 -18.47 -13.43 22.09
CA GLY A 38 -18.57 -14.79 21.61
C GLY A 38 -18.89 -14.86 20.14
N ARG A 39 -18.51 -15.95 19.50
CA ARG A 39 -19.01 -16.34 18.18
C ARG A 39 -19.89 -17.58 18.38
N VAL A 40 -21.22 -17.38 18.26
CA VAL A 40 -22.24 -18.43 18.43
C VAL A 40 -22.79 -18.76 17.05
N ASP A 41 -22.64 -20.01 16.59
CA ASP A 41 -23.03 -20.50 15.27
C ASP A 41 -22.57 -19.56 14.12
N GLY A 42 -21.32 -19.11 14.21
CA GLY A 42 -20.71 -18.21 13.24
C GLY A 42 -21.04 -16.72 13.43
N ARG A 43 -22.00 -16.35 14.29
CA ARG A 43 -22.40 -14.95 14.54
C ARG A 43 -21.67 -14.37 15.75
N LEU A 44 -21.11 -13.17 15.61
CA LEU A 44 -20.51 -12.41 16.71
C LEU A 44 -21.62 -11.84 17.62
N VAL A 45 -21.47 -12.04 18.93
CA VAL A 45 -22.45 -11.63 19.96
C VAL A 45 -21.73 -11.13 21.21
N ASP A 46 -22.43 -10.31 22.02
CA ASP A 46 -21.92 -9.84 23.31
C ASP A 46 -21.67 -10.97 24.31
N THR A 47 -20.83 -10.76 25.29
CA THR A 47 -20.61 -11.73 26.37
C THR A 47 -21.86 -12.01 27.20
N SER A 48 -22.84 -11.10 27.21
CA SER A 48 -24.15 -11.24 27.87
C SER A 48 -25.18 -12.05 27.06
N HIS A 49 -24.85 -12.44 25.80
CA HIS A 49 -25.76 -13.22 24.96
C HIS A 49 -26.07 -14.58 25.59
N LEU A 50 -27.36 -14.89 25.71
CA LEU A 50 -27.84 -16.14 26.27
C LEU A 50 -27.84 -17.23 25.22
N ILE A 51 -27.23 -18.38 25.51
CA ILE A 51 -27.21 -19.58 24.68
C ILE A 51 -28.20 -20.56 25.29
N ASP A 52 -29.32 -20.78 24.63
CA ASP A 52 -30.45 -21.59 25.10
C ASP A 52 -30.67 -22.90 24.28
N HIS A 53 -29.80 -23.14 23.29
CA HIS A 53 -29.84 -24.29 22.39
C HIS A 53 -28.45 -24.88 22.17
N ASP A 54 -28.37 -26.02 21.49
CA ASP A 54 -27.11 -26.66 21.11
C ASP A 54 -26.42 -25.78 20.06
N ALA A 55 -25.16 -25.34 20.36
CA ALA A 55 -24.47 -24.37 19.54
C ALA A 55 -22.96 -24.62 19.43
N GLN A 56 -22.38 -24.17 18.34
CA GLN A 56 -20.92 -24.03 18.22
C GLN A 56 -20.49 -22.67 18.75
N VAL A 57 -19.61 -22.65 19.76
CA VAL A 57 -19.24 -21.40 20.41
C VAL A 57 -17.74 -21.25 20.52
N ALA A 58 -17.22 -20.10 20.04
CA ALA A 58 -15.85 -19.67 20.29
C ALA A 58 -15.85 -18.39 21.14
N ILE A 59 -14.98 -18.34 22.17
CA ILE A 59 -14.77 -17.13 22.97
C ILE A 59 -13.79 -16.23 22.24
N VAL A 60 -14.18 -14.99 21.98
CA VAL A 60 -13.40 -13.98 21.29
C VAL A 60 -12.62 -13.14 22.31
N THR A 61 -11.33 -13.00 22.11
CA THR A 61 -10.41 -12.24 22.98
C THR A 61 -9.70 -11.14 22.21
N GLY A 62 -8.99 -10.23 22.88
CA GLY A 62 -8.20 -9.17 22.22
C GLY A 62 -7.04 -9.65 21.33
N LYS A 63 -6.75 -10.96 21.31
CA LYS A 63 -5.74 -11.56 20.43
C LYS A 63 -6.32 -11.98 19.08
N ASP A 64 -7.63 -12.08 18.99
CA ASP A 64 -8.34 -12.45 17.79
C ASP A 64 -8.60 -11.21 16.94
N PRO A 65 -8.61 -11.31 15.60
CA PRO A 65 -8.94 -10.18 14.71
C PRO A 65 -10.28 -9.52 15.06
N ASP A 66 -11.33 -10.35 15.26
CA ASP A 66 -12.66 -9.86 15.68
C ASP A 66 -12.62 -9.13 17.03
N GLY A 67 -11.80 -9.63 17.96
CA GLY A 67 -11.63 -9.00 19.28
C GLY A 67 -10.97 -7.63 19.18
N LEU A 68 -10.01 -7.46 18.28
CA LEU A 68 -9.38 -6.16 18.02
C LEU A 68 -10.39 -5.17 17.38
N GLU A 69 -11.23 -5.65 16.48
CA GLU A 69 -12.30 -4.84 15.88
C GLU A 69 -13.30 -4.37 16.95
N ILE A 70 -13.72 -5.27 17.86
CA ILE A 70 -14.61 -4.95 18.98
C ILE A 70 -13.97 -3.93 19.94
N LEU A 71 -12.68 -4.05 20.23
CA LEU A 71 -11.95 -3.06 21.03
C LEU A 71 -11.96 -1.68 20.37
N ARG A 72 -11.67 -1.61 19.08
CA ARG A 72 -11.69 -0.36 18.30
C ARG A 72 -13.08 0.27 18.28
N HIS A 73 -14.10 -0.54 18.00
CA HIS A 73 -15.50 -0.10 17.97
C HIS A 73 -15.96 0.44 19.34
N SER A 74 -15.66 -0.30 20.40
CA SER A 74 -16.01 0.14 21.76
C SER A 74 -15.22 1.38 22.21
N THR A 75 -13.98 1.53 21.74
CA THR A 75 -13.18 2.75 22.01
C THR A 75 -13.74 3.96 21.25
N ALA A 76 -14.34 3.79 20.06
CA ALA A 76 -15.06 4.86 19.37
C ALA A 76 -16.24 5.38 20.20
N HIS A 77 -17.00 4.49 20.84
CA HIS A 77 -18.07 4.88 21.77
C HIS A 77 -17.52 5.55 23.04
N LEU A 78 -16.39 5.07 23.58
CA LEU A 78 -15.72 5.71 24.72
C LEU A 78 -15.30 7.15 24.36
N LEU A 79 -14.82 7.40 23.14
CA LEU A 79 -14.52 8.75 22.64
C LEU A 79 -15.79 9.60 22.58
N ALA A 80 -16.88 9.10 22.00
CA ALA A 80 -18.14 9.83 21.91
C ALA A 80 -18.65 10.24 23.29
N GLN A 81 -18.64 9.34 24.26
CA GLN A 81 -18.99 9.62 25.64
C GLN A 81 -18.05 10.67 26.27
N ALA A 82 -16.75 10.61 26.04
CA ALA A 82 -15.78 11.56 26.58
C ALA A 82 -15.98 12.97 25.99
N VAL A 83 -16.24 13.07 24.69
CA VAL A 83 -16.52 14.35 24.02
C VAL A 83 -17.79 14.99 24.59
N GLN A 84 -18.89 14.26 24.69
CA GLN A 84 -20.13 14.77 25.24
C GLN A 84 -20.07 15.06 26.75
N ALA A 85 -19.23 14.36 27.50
CA ALA A 85 -18.99 14.69 28.91
C ALA A 85 -18.28 16.04 29.09
N ILE A 86 -17.50 16.49 28.10
CA ILE A 86 -16.79 17.79 28.12
C ILE A 86 -17.59 18.87 27.38
N TYR A 87 -18.22 18.50 26.27
CA TYR A 87 -19.05 19.37 25.42
C TYR A 87 -20.44 18.74 25.20
N PRO A 88 -21.39 18.92 26.11
CA PRO A 88 -22.71 18.30 26.02
C PRO A 88 -23.52 18.68 24.77
N GLU A 89 -23.21 19.81 24.16
CA GLU A 89 -23.81 20.31 22.91
C GLU A 89 -23.23 19.66 21.64
N ALA A 90 -22.11 18.92 21.71
CA ALA A 90 -21.56 18.22 20.58
C ALA A 90 -22.44 17.03 20.17
N GLN A 91 -22.99 17.06 18.96
CA GLN A 91 -23.82 15.97 18.46
C GLN A 91 -22.95 14.83 17.91
N VAL A 92 -23.28 13.63 18.30
CA VAL A 92 -22.59 12.41 17.83
C VAL A 92 -23.29 11.88 16.58
N THR A 93 -22.49 11.41 15.61
CA THR A 93 -23.01 10.87 14.34
C THR A 93 -22.68 9.40 14.16
N ILE A 94 -21.56 9.07 13.54
CA ILE A 94 -21.11 7.68 13.30
C ILE A 94 -19.65 7.50 13.72
N GLY A 95 -19.33 6.28 14.20
CA GLY A 95 -18.00 5.91 14.67
C GLY A 95 -17.56 4.52 14.16
N PRO A 96 -17.29 4.34 12.84
CA PRO A 96 -16.88 3.06 12.31
C PRO A 96 -15.42 2.71 12.65
N VAL A 97 -15.13 1.41 12.62
CA VAL A 97 -13.77 0.87 12.65
C VAL A 97 -13.12 1.02 11.29
N ILE A 98 -11.82 1.27 11.29
CA ILE A 98 -10.94 1.27 10.13
C ILE A 98 -9.75 0.33 10.39
N GLU A 99 -8.93 0.06 9.37
CA GLU A 99 -7.88 -0.98 9.39
C GLU A 99 -7.02 -1.00 10.68
N ASP A 100 -6.46 0.14 11.07
CA ASP A 100 -5.60 0.24 12.28
C ASP A 100 -6.19 1.15 13.38
N GLY A 101 -7.51 1.34 13.38
CA GLY A 101 -8.13 2.23 14.35
C GLY A 101 -9.62 2.41 14.18
N PHE A 102 -10.06 3.60 14.47
CA PHE A 102 -11.46 4.02 14.36
C PHE A 102 -11.50 5.52 14.11
N TYR A 103 -12.66 6.03 13.75
CA TYR A 103 -12.96 7.45 13.86
C TYR A 103 -14.35 7.66 14.44
N TYR A 104 -14.63 8.89 14.86
CA TYR A 104 -15.97 9.31 15.20
C TYR A 104 -16.21 10.72 14.68
N ASP A 105 -17.40 10.95 14.08
CA ASP A 105 -17.80 12.22 13.50
C ASP A 105 -18.70 12.99 14.46
N PHE A 106 -18.43 14.27 14.63
CA PHE A 106 -19.13 15.18 15.51
C PHE A 106 -19.59 16.43 14.77
N ALA A 107 -20.84 16.86 15.01
CA ALA A 107 -21.27 18.20 14.67
C ALA A 107 -21.08 19.10 15.90
N PHE A 108 -20.25 20.14 15.76
CA PHE A 108 -19.94 21.07 16.83
C PHE A 108 -19.55 22.43 16.25
N GLU A 109 -19.97 23.53 16.88
CA GLU A 109 -19.85 24.88 16.31
C GLU A 109 -18.40 25.35 16.12
N ARG A 110 -17.52 25.07 17.09
CA ARG A 110 -16.11 25.41 16.97
C ARG A 110 -15.24 24.24 16.57
N PRO A 111 -14.12 24.48 15.83
CA PRO A 111 -13.15 23.44 15.53
C PRO A 111 -12.52 22.84 16.79
N PHE A 112 -12.38 21.53 16.84
CA PHE A 112 -11.58 20.86 17.86
C PHE A 112 -10.10 21.14 17.64
N THR A 113 -9.36 21.35 18.74
CA THR A 113 -7.94 21.65 18.75
C THR A 113 -7.12 20.44 19.24
N PRO A 114 -5.78 20.43 19.05
CA PRO A 114 -4.93 19.40 19.64
C PRO A 114 -5.09 19.28 21.17
N GLU A 115 -5.30 20.41 21.87
CA GLU A 115 -5.51 20.44 23.32
C GLU A 115 -6.84 19.79 23.70
N ASP A 116 -7.87 19.88 22.83
CA ASP A 116 -9.12 19.15 23.04
C ASP A 116 -8.89 17.64 22.94
N LEU A 117 -8.07 17.16 22.01
CA LEU A 117 -7.74 15.74 21.91
C LEU A 117 -7.08 15.22 23.19
N GLU A 118 -6.16 15.97 23.79
CA GLU A 118 -5.55 15.61 25.07
C GLU A 118 -6.57 15.53 26.20
N ARG A 119 -7.51 16.47 26.27
CA ARG A 119 -8.61 16.49 27.24
C ARG A 119 -9.56 15.31 27.04
N PHE A 120 -9.92 15.01 25.79
CA PHE A 120 -10.77 13.85 25.47
C PHE A 120 -10.07 12.55 25.86
N GLU A 121 -8.79 12.39 25.52
CA GLU A 121 -8.02 11.19 25.87
C GLU A 121 -7.90 11.02 27.38
N ALA A 122 -7.66 12.10 28.14
CA ALA A 122 -7.66 12.06 29.60
C ALA A 122 -9.02 11.60 30.14
N ARG A 123 -10.12 12.13 29.62
CA ARG A 123 -11.48 11.73 30.03
C ARG A 123 -11.80 10.28 29.65
N MET A 124 -11.38 9.83 28.46
CA MET A 124 -11.50 8.42 28.08
C MET A 124 -10.77 7.49 29.06
N ARG A 125 -9.58 7.87 29.52
CA ARG A 125 -8.82 7.09 30.53
C ARG A 125 -9.53 7.02 31.89
N GLU A 126 -10.19 8.11 32.30
CA GLU A 126 -11.03 8.13 33.52
C GLU A 126 -12.22 7.18 33.38
N LEU A 127 -12.93 7.23 32.25
CA LEU A 127 -14.08 6.36 31.97
C LEU A 127 -13.69 4.89 31.86
N ALA A 128 -12.54 4.59 31.26
CA ALA A 128 -11.99 3.25 31.20
C ALA A 128 -11.65 2.74 32.62
N LYS A 129 -11.00 3.57 33.45
CA LYS A 129 -10.66 3.22 34.83
C LYS A 129 -11.90 3.02 35.73
N ALA A 130 -13.00 3.68 35.42
CA ALA A 130 -14.26 3.53 36.14
C ALA A 130 -14.92 2.16 35.91
N ASP A 131 -14.48 1.41 34.90
CA ASP A 131 -14.93 0.04 34.57
C ASP A 131 -16.47 -0.08 34.47
N LEU A 132 -17.08 0.87 33.76
CA LEU A 132 -18.52 0.93 33.60
C LEU A 132 -19.04 -0.27 32.79
N PRO A 133 -20.09 -0.98 33.24
CA PRO A 133 -20.67 -2.07 32.50
C PRO A 133 -21.26 -1.58 31.17
N VAL A 134 -21.07 -2.36 30.11
CA VAL A 134 -21.68 -2.11 28.81
C VAL A 134 -22.93 -2.98 28.67
N SER A 135 -24.06 -2.35 28.38
CA SER A 135 -25.35 -3.02 28.28
C SER A 135 -26.02 -2.76 26.93
N ARG A 136 -26.65 -3.79 26.37
CA ARG A 136 -27.45 -3.70 25.15
C ARG A 136 -28.94 -3.63 25.50
N LYS A 137 -29.64 -2.68 24.85
CA LYS A 137 -31.08 -2.53 24.99
C LYS A 137 -31.73 -2.43 23.59
N LEU A 138 -32.78 -3.22 23.36
CA LEU A 138 -33.63 -3.06 22.19
C LEU A 138 -34.72 -2.00 22.47
N MET A 139 -35.00 -1.16 21.48
CA MET A 139 -35.97 -0.11 21.57
C MET A 139 -36.82 -0.05 20.28
N PRO A 140 -38.17 0.14 20.37
CA PRO A 140 -38.97 0.38 19.19
C PRO A 140 -38.50 1.64 18.44
N ARG A 141 -38.52 1.60 17.10
CA ARG A 141 -38.00 2.65 16.21
C ARG A 141 -38.48 4.05 16.59
N ASP A 142 -39.80 4.23 16.73
CA ASP A 142 -40.38 5.53 16.99
C ASP A 142 -39.96 6.07 18.36
N ALA A 143 -39.90 5.19 19.37
CA ALA A 143 -39.41 5.54 20.70
C ALA A 143 -37.92 5.93 20.68
N ALA A 144 -37.11 5.24 19.86
CA ALA A 144 -35.69 5.57 19.69
C ALA A 144 -35.50 6.93 19.00
N ILE A 145 -36.25 7.21 17.92
CA ILE A 145 -36.26 8.51 17.24
C ILE A 145 -36.63 9.63 18.20
N GLU A 146 -37.71 9.44 18.98
CA GLU A 146 -38.15 10.43 19.95
C GLU A 146 -37.13 10.67 21.06
N THR A 147 -36.49 9.58 21.52
CA THR A 147 -35.45 9.65 22.56
C THR A 147 -34.26 10.49 22.09
N PHE A 148 -33.72 10.22 20.92
CA PHE A 148 -32.59 11.00 20.40
C PHE A 148 -32.95 12.43 20.05
N ARG A 149 -34.17 12.70 19.56
CA ARG A 149 -34.66 14.08 19.35
C ARG A 149 -34.74 14.88 20.65
N LYS A 150 -35.22 14.27 21.75
CA LYS A 150 -35.26 14.90 23.08
C LYS A 150 -33.87 15.21 23.63
N LEU A 151 -32.87 14.42 23.26
CA LEU A 151 -31.49 14.66 23.63
C LEU A 151 -30.78 15.69 22.73
N GLY A 152 -31.44 16.20 21.68
CA GLY A 152 -30.82 17.10 20.70
C GLY A 152 -29.97 16.40 19.64
N GLU A 153 -29.95 15.07 19.61
CA GLU A 153 -29.15 14.24 18.72
C GLU A 153 -29.87 14.06 17.36
N HIS A 154 -29.93 15.11 16.56
CA HIS A 154 -30.67 15.12 15.30
C HIS A 154 -30.14 14.13 14.28
N TYR A 155 -28.83 13.99 14.17
CA TYR A 155 -28.17 13.04 13.25
C TYR A 155 -28.51 11.58 13.58
N LYS A 156 -28.54 11.21 14.88
CA LYS A 156 -28.96 9.87 15.31
C LYS A 156 -30.40 9.58 14.96
N ALA A 157 -31.28 10.54 15.19
CA ALA A 157 -32.71 10.42 14.82
C ALA A 157 -32.89 10.22 13.30
N GLU A 158 -32.10 10.94 12.47
CA GLU A 158 -32.07 10.78 11.00
C GLU A 158 -31.55 9.42 10.57
N ILE A 159 -30.45 8.93 11.19
CA ILE A 159 -29.90 7.60 10.93
C ILE A 159 -30.94 6.53 11.22
N ILE A 160 -31.62 6.58 12.40
CA ILE A 160 -32.62 5.59 12.77
C ILE A 160 -33.79 5.61 11.78
N ALA A 161 -34.21 6.78 11.32
CA ALA A 161 -35.28 6.90 10.33
C ALA A 161 -34.92 6.26 8.98
N SER A 162 -33.63 6.21 8.64
CA SER A 162 -33.13 5.60 7.38
C SER A 162 -32.87 4.08 7.44
N ILE A 163 -32.90 3.46 8.63
CA ILE A 163 -32.75 2.01 8.79
C ILE A 163 -33.98 1.30 8.18
N PRO A 164 -33.83 0.21 7.39
CA PRO A 164 -34.95 -0.50 6.79
C PRO A 164 -36.00 -0.95 7.81
N ALA A 165 -37.27 -0.98 7.39
CA ALA A 165 -38.35 -1.45 8.23
C ALA A 165 -38.17 -2.93 8.58
N GLY A 166 -38.40 -3.28 9.88
CA GLY A 166 -38.22 -4.65 10.37
C GLY A 166 -36.87 -4.96 10.99
N GLU A 167 -35.89 -4.05 10.90
CA GLU A 167 -34.67 -4.18 11.67
C GLU A 167 -34.86 -3.68 13.12
N ASP A 168 -34.27 -4.43 14.06
CA ASP A 168 -34.24 -4.05 15.48
C ASP A 168 -33.33 -2.83 15.69
N ILE A 169 -33.82 -1.89 16.49
CA ILE A 169 -33.01 -0.75 16.94
C ILE A 169 -32.39 -1.11 18.28
N SER A 170 -31.06 -1.25 18.29
CA SER A 170 -30.30 -1.53 19.52
C SER A 170 -29.50 -0.32 19.96
N LEU A 171 -29.51 -0.10 21.26
CA LEU A 171 -28.74 0.92 21.96
C LEU A 171 -27.73 0.25 22.87
N TYR A 172 -26.51 0.79 22.93
CA TYR A 172 -25.48 0.34 23.84
C TYR A 172 -25.19 1.44 24.86
N GLY A 173 -25.34 1.09 26.12
CA GLY A 173 -25.12 2.00 27.26
C GLY A 173 -23.79 1.74 27.94
N GLN A 174 -23.14 2.82 28.38
CA GLN A 174 -21.91 2.81 29.21
C GLN A 174 -22.16 3.73 30.42
N GLY A 175 -22.59 3.16 31.54
CA GLY A 175 -23.14 3.93 32.65
C GLY A 175 -24.44 4.65 32.24
N ASP A 176 -24.50 5.95 32.47
CA ASP A 176 -25.70 6.78 32.14
C ASP A 176 -25.71 7.26 30.68
N TRP A 177 -24.60 7.08 29.91
CA TRP A 177 -24.50 7.43 28.51
C TRP A 177 -24.86 6.23 27.63
N PHE A 178 -25.49 6.49 26.47
CA PHE A 178 -25.82 5.46 25.50
C PHE A 178 -25.76 5.98 24.06
N ASP A 179 -25.58 5.07 23.11
CA ASP A 179 -25.56 5.37 21.69
C ASP A 179 -26.27 4.29 20.86
N LEU A 180 -26.69 4.69 19.65
CA LEU A 180 -27.21 3.78 18.61
C LEU A 180 -26.10 2.89 18.08
N CYS A 181 -26.24 1.58 18.20
CA CYS A 181 -25.23 0.66 17.66
C CYS A 181 -25.80 -0.75 17.44
N ARG A 182 -25.21 -1.47 16.47
CA ARG A 182 -25.52 -2.89 16.22
C ARG A 182 -24.72 -3.82 17.14
N GLY A 183 -23.56 -3.38 17.65
CA GLY A 183 -22.64 -4.20 18.43
C GLY A 183 -21.89 -5.27 17.62
N PRO A 184 -21.26 -6.27 18.26
CA PRO A 184 -21.10 -6.35 19.73
C PRO A 184 -20.08 -5.36 20.30
N HIS A 185 -20.11 -5.19 21.60
CA HIS A 185 -19.18 -4.38 22.38
C HIS A 185 -18.49 -5.16 23.48
N VAL A 186 -17.41 -4.59 24.04
CA VAL A 186 -16.75 -5.13 25.23
C VAL A 186 -17.71 -5.17 26.43
N PRO A 187 -17.51 -6.11 27.40
CA PRO A 187 -18.42 -6.22 28.56
C PRO A 187 -18.36 -5.03 29.53
N SER A 188 -17.23 -4.31 29.55
CA SER A 188 -17.10 -3.08 30.37
C SER A 188 -16.02 -2.16 29.79
N THR A 189 -16.09 -0.86 30.14
CA THR A 189 -15.09 0.14 29.71
C THR A 189 -13.69 -0.16 30.25
N GLY A 190 -13.56 -0.95 31.31
CA GLY A 190 -12.29 -1.39 31.87
C GLY A 190 -11.46 -2.30 30.95
N LYS A 191 -12.08 -2.83 29.88
CA LYS A 191 -11.36 -3.56 28.83
C LYS A 191 -10.61 -2.63 27.85
N LEU A 192 -10.87 -1.33 27.89
CA LEU A 192 -10.37 -0.31 26.96
C LEU A 192 -9.23 0.47 27.62
N GLY A 193 -7.98 -0.01 27.48
CA GLY A 193 -6.82 0.64 28.13
C GLY A 193 -5.80 1.21 27.12
N ALA A 194 -5.54 0.47 26.07
CA ALA A 194 -4.49 0.78 25.11
C ALA A 194 -5.03 1.52 23.88
N PHE A 195 -5.18 2.82 23.97
CA PHE A 195 -5.69 3.66 22.88
C PHE A 195 -4.96 5.01 22.80
N LYS A 196 -5.04 5.65 21.63
CA LYS A 196 -4.50 6.98 21.36
C LYS A 196 -5.40 7.73 20.37
N LEU A 197 -5.71 9.01 20.66
CA LEU A 197 -6.31 9.90 19.69
C LEU A 197 -5.22 10.49 18.78
N MET A 198 -5.45 10.49 17.47
CA MET A 198 -4.42 10.75 16.48
C MET A 198 -4.51 12.14 15.86
N LYS A 199 -5.67 12.50 15.31
CA LYS A 199 -5.87 13.77 14.60
C LYS A 199 -7.35 14.12 14.46
N VAL A 200 -7.60 15.39 14.14
CA VAL A 200 -8.90 15.89 13.68
C VAL A 200 -8.83 16.17 12.17
N ALA A 201 -9.92 15.90 11.46
CA ALA A 201 -10.12 16.26 10.06
C ALA A 201 -11.57 16.68 9.80
N GLY A 202 -11.80 17.44 8.73
CA GLY A 202 -13.15 17.70 8.23
C GLY A 202 -13.70 16.49 7.48
N ALA A 203 -15.00 16.23 7.58
CA ALA A 203 -15.70 15.22 6.80
C ALA A 203 -17.12 15.69 6.51
N TYR A 204 -17.57 15.56 5.26
CA TYR A 204 -18.95 15.91 4.92
C TYR A 204 -19.92 14.83 5.39
N TRP A 205 -21.05 15.26 5.94
CA TRP A 205 -22.12 14.35 6.33
C TRP A 205 -22.52 13.43 5.17
N ARG A 206 -22.54 12.11 5.41
CA ARG A 206 -22.78 11.07 4.39
C ARG A 206 -21.84 11.10 3.17
N GLY A 207 -20.69 11.76 3.28
CA GLY A 207 -19.71 11.84 2.20
C GLY A 207 -20.10 12.77 1.03
N ASP A 208 -21.19 13.50 1.12
CA ASP A 208 -21.64 14.45 0.09
C ASP A 208 -21.12 15.85 0.42
N SER A 209 -20.33 16.44 -0.45
CA SER A 209 -19.76 17.79 -0.29
C SER A 209 -20.80 18.93 -0.24
N LYS A 210 -22.06 18.64 -0.53
CA LYS A 210 -23.17 19.58 -0.39
C LYS A 210 -23.76 19.62 1.01
N ASN A 211 -23.47 18.61 1.84
CA ASN A 211 -23.93 18.52 3.21
C ASN A 211 -22.99 19.26 4.17
N GLU A 212 -23.41 19.38 5.41
CA GLU A 212 -22.63 20.01 6.47
C GLU A 212 -21.28 19.32 6.69
N MET A 213 -20.27 20.13 7.01
CA MET A 213 -18.95 19.63 7.35
C MET A 213 -18.91 19.30 8.85
N LEU A 214 -18.69 18.03 9.15
CA LEU A 214 -18.49 17.50 10.49
C LEU A 214 -17.00 17.48 10.85
N GLN A 215 -16.72 17.29 12.13
CA GLN A 215 -15.38 17.13 12.64
C GLN A 215 -15.13 15.66 12.95
N ARG A 216 -14.19 15.07 12.26
CA ARG A 216 -13.79 13.66 12.39
C ARG A 216 -12.58 13.54 13.28
N ILE A 217 -12.72 12.87 14.41
CA ILE A 217 -11.59 12.52 15.28
C ILE A 217 -11.15 11.09 14.98
N TYR A 218 -9.90 10.92 14.59
CA TYR A 218 -9.27 9.61 14.39
C TYR A 218 -8.61 9.14 15.66
N GLY A 219 -8.75 7.85 15.97
CA GLY A 219 -8.09 7.18 17.07
C GLY A 219 -7.63 5.78 16.68
N THR A 220 -6.81 5.19 17.53
CA THR A 220 -6.38 3.79 17.43
C THR A 220 -6.56 3.09 18.77
N ALA A 221 -6.85 1.79 18.76
CA ALA A 221 -6.94 0.97 19.95
C ALA A 221 -6.37 -0.44 19.70
N TRP A 222 -5.74 -0.99 20.74
CA TRP A 222 -4.99 -2.23 20.67
C TRP A 222 -5.29 -3.11 21.89
N ALA A 223 -4.95 -4.40 21.80
CA ALA A 223 -5.19 -5.35 22.88
C ALA A 223 -4.40 -5.03 24.16
N ASP A 224 -3.24 -4.39 24.02
CA ASP A 224 -2.35 -4.02 25.11
C ASP A 224 -1.45 -2.81 24.76
N GLU A 225 -0.87 -2.20 25.80
CA GLU A 225 0.04 -1.05 25.66
C GLU A 225 1.32 -1.35 24.84
N LYS A 226 1.80 -2.59 24.83
CA LYS A 226 2.96 -3.00 24.03
C LYS A 226 2.63 -2.92 22.55
N SER A 227 1.46 -3.42 22.16
CA SER A 227 0.96 -3.39 20.80
C SER A 227 0.70 -1.95 20.32
N LEU A 228 0.09 -1.12 21.18
CA LEU A 228 -0.10 0.31 20.92
C LEU A 228 1.24 1.03 20.69
N LYS A 229 2.21 0.81 21.60
CA LYS A 229 3.54 1.42 21.48
C LYS A 229 4.25 0.97 20.20
N ALA A 230 4.17 -0.30 19.84
CA ALA A 230 4.76 -0.83 18.61
C ALA A 230 4.13 -0.15 17.37
N TYR A 231 2.82 0.04 17.37
CA TYR A 231 2.12 0.76 16.29
C TYR A 231 2.56 2.22 16.19
N LEU A 232 2.58 2.95 17.30
CA LEU A 232 3.01 4.36 17.32
C LEU A 232 4.46 4.52 16.86
N THR A 233 5.37 3.63 17.31
CA THR A 233 6.77 3.61 16.84
C THR A 233 6.83 3.37 15.32
N ARG A 234 6.01 2.45 14.79
CA ARG A 234 5.93 2.19 13.34
C ARG A 234 5.47 3.44 12.57
N LEU A 235 4.50 4.20 13.10
CA LEU A 235 4.05 5.46 12.49
C LEU A 235 5.15 6.53 12.49
N GLU A 236 5.86 6.71 13.61
CA GLU A 236 6.99 7.63 13.70
C GLU A 236 8.10 7.27 12.69
N GLU A 237 8.43 5.98 12.58
CA GLU A 237 9.39 5.51 11.59
C GLU A 237 8.88 5.72 10.15
N ALA A 238 7.58 5.54 9.89
CA ALA A 238 7.00 5.82 8.60
C ALA A 238 7.10 7.31 8.23
N GLU A 239 6.86 8.21 9.18
CA GLU A 239 7.00 9.66 8.97
C GLU A 239 8.46 10.08 8.70
N LYS A 240 9.42 9.49 9.42
CA LYS A 240 10.85 9.72 9.18
C LYS A 240 11.29 9.24 7.79
N ARG A 241 10.61 8.22 7.24
CA ARG A 241 10.90 7.62 5.93
C ARG A 241 10.09 8.21 4.79
N ASP A 242 9.20 9.17 5.04
CA ASP A 242 8.35 9.77 4.02
C ASP A 242 9.18 10.24 2.82
N HIS A 243 8.89 9.68 1.64
CA HIS A 243 9.62 9.96 0.40
C HIS A 243 9.59 11.44 0.00
N ARG A 244 8.54 12.19 0.38
CA ARG A 244 8.42 13.62 0.09
C ARG A 244 9.43 14.44 0.90
N LYS A 245 9.63 14.07 2.18
CA LYS A 245 10.61 14.67 3.07
C LYS A 245 12.03 14.32 2.62
N ILE A 246 12.31 13.03 2.47
CA ILE A 246 13.62 12.54 2.03
C ILE A 246 13.97 13.05 0.64
N GLY A 247 13.00 13.04 -0.29
CA GLY A 247 13.19 13.55 -1.65
C GLY A 247 13.61 15.01 -1.68
N ARG A 248 13.03 15.84 -0.81
CA ARG A 248 13.42 17.25 -0.63
C ARG A 248 14.82 17.37 -0.02
N GLU A 249 15.10 16.65 1.08
CA GLU A 249 16.40 16.68 1.77
C GLU A 249 17.56 16.27 0.85
N LEU A 250 17.34 15.28 -0.01
CA LEU A 250 18.34 14.75 -0.93
C LEU A 250 18.34 15.43 -2.31
N GLY A 251 17.40 16.36 -2.57
CA GLY A 251 17.25 17.03 -3.86
C GLY A 251 16.90 16.06 -4.99
N LEU A 252 15.95 15.13 -4.77
CA LEU A 252 15.57 14.11 -5.76
C LEU A 252 14.47 14.59 -6.71
N PHE A 253 13.43 15.22 -6.19
CA PHE A 253 12.27 15.68 -6.95
C PHE A 253 11.46 16.75 -6.21
N HIS A 254 10.54 17.39 -6.92
CA HIS A 254 9.47 18.20 -6.33
C HIS A 254 8.18 18.11 -7.15
N THR A 255 7.10 18.60 -6.58
CA THR A 255 5.80 18.81 -7.23
C THR A 255 5.34 20.25 -7.02
N GLN A 256 4.59 20.80 -7.98
CA GLN A 256 4.09 22.19 -7.91
C GLN A 256 2.74 22.34 -8.63
N GLU A 257 2.09 23.49 -8.42
CA GLU A 257 0.70 23.72 -8.86
C GLU A 257 0.54 23.75 -10.38
N GLU A 258 1.56 24.18 -11.13
CA GLU A 258 1.51 24.23 -12.60
C GLU A 258 1.43 22.85 -13.25
N ALA A 259 1.72 21.79 -12.51
CA ALA A 259 1.67 20.41 -12.99
C ALA A 259 1.13 19.46 -11.92
N VAL A 260 -0.10 19.69 -11.48
CA VAL A 260 -0.73 18.91 -10.39
C VAL A 260 -0.75 17.41 -10.70
N GLY A 261 -0.13 16.63 -9.83
CA GLY A 261 -0.01 15.17 -9.99
C GLY A 261 1.09 14.74 -10.97
N SER A 262 2.00 15.63 -11.34
CA SER A 262 3.19 15.35 -12.13
C SER A 262 4.46 15.67 -11.33
N VAL A 263 5.55 14.99 -11.63
CA VAL A 263 6.79 15.06 -10.85
C VAL A 263 7.90 15.75 -11.65
N PHE A 264 8.56 16.72 -11.03
CA PHE A 264 9.78 17.34 -11.54
C PHE A 264 10.99 16.64 -10.95
N TRP A 265 11.71 15.88 -11.77
CA TRP A 265 12.90 15.13 -11.34
C TRP A 265 14.15 15.99 -11.39
N HIS A 266 14.85 16.10 -10.27
CA HIS A 266 16.16 16.78 -10.17
C HIS A 266 17.30 15.86 -10.63
N PRO A 267 18.52 16.36 -10.87
CA PRO A 267 19.62 15.55 -11.40
C PRO A 267 19.89 14.25 -10.62
N LYS A 268 19.89 14.28 -9.28
CA LYS A 268 20.09 13.09 -8.44
C LYS A 268 18.91 12.11 -8.55
N GLY A 269 17.69 12.63 -8.53
CA GLY A 269 16.49 11.80 -8.70
C GLY A 269 16.40 11.18 -10.09
N HIS A 270 16.74 11.95 -11.12
CA HIS A 270 16.77 11.43 -12.49
C HIS A 270 17.90 10.39 -12.69
N THR A 271 19.02 10.53 -11.99
CA THR A 271 20.07 9.49 -11.97
C THR A 271 19.55 8.19 -11.35
N LEU A 272 18.82 8.26 -10.24
CA LEU A 272 18.19 7.08 -9.64
C LEU A 272 17.18 6.45 -10.60
N TRP A 273 16.32 7.25 -11.24
CA TRP A 273 15.39 6.83 -12.27
C TRP A 273 16.07 6.04 -13.38
N ARG A 274 17.07 6.66 -14.02
CA ARG A 274 17.81 6.02 -15.12
C ARG A 274 18.52 4.74 -14.70
N THR A 275 19.00 4.65 -13.46
CA THR A 275 19.64 3.44 -12.94
C THR A 275 18.64 2.30 -12.85
N VAL A 276 17.43 2.54 -12.33
CA VAL A 276 16.36 1.55 -12.26
C VAL A 276 15.89 1.16 -13.67
N GLU A 277 15.66 2.14 -14.52
CA GLU A 277 15.22 1.93 -15.91
C GLU A 277 16.23 1.10 -16.72
N ALA A 278 17.54 1.42 -16.63
CA ALA A 278 18.60 0.68 -17.31
C ALA A 278 18.72 -0.77 -16.79
N TYR A 279 18.56 -0.96 -15.46
CA TYR A 279 18.51 -2.28 -14.86
C TYR A 279 17.34 -3.10 -15.45
N MET A 280 16.14 -2.53 -15.45
CA MET A 280 14.94 -3.21 -15.96
C MET A 280 15.05 -3.54 -17.45
N ARG A 281 15.55 -2.61 -18.30
CA ARG A 281 15.77 -2.89 -19.72
C ARG A 281 16.63 -4.12 -19.94
N ARG A 282 17.77 -4.22 -19.24
CA ARG A 282 18.64 -5.37 -19.33
C ARG A 282 17.93 -6.65 -18.92
N ARG A 283 17.23 -6.65 -17.76
CA ARG A 283 16.48 -7.81 -17.28
C ARG A 283 15.39 -8.27 -18.24
N LEU A 284 14.68 -7.32 -18.87
CA LEU A 284 13.65 -7.62 -19.86
C LEU A 284 14.25 -8.15 -21.16
N GLN A 285 15.36 -7.56 -21.64
CA GLN A 285 16.06 -8.03 -22.81
C GLN A 285 16.57 -9.47 -22.61
N ASP A 286 17.19 -9.76 -21.46
CA ASP A 286 17.65 -11.10 -21.09
C ASP A 286 16.50 -12.12 -21.02
N ALA A 287 15.30 -11.68 -20.67
CA ALA A 287 14.08 -12.49 -20.65
C ALA A 287 13.34 -12.53 -22.01
N GLY A 288 13.95 -12.04 -23.09
CA GLY A 288 13.43 -12.13 -24.46
C GLY A 288 12.29 -11.14 -24.78
N TYR A 289 12.19 -10.02 -24.06
CA TYR A 289 11.25 -8.95 -24.40
C TYR A 289 11.85 -8.01 -25.45
N VAL A 290 11.01 -7.59 -26.42
CA VAL A 290 11.34 -6.53 -27.36
C VAL A 290 10.75 -5.21 -26.88
N GLU A 291 11.57 -4.15 -26.85
CA GLU A 291 11.10 -2.83 -26.44
C GLU A 291 10.41 -2.11 -27.61
N VAL A 292 9.23 -1.58 -27.35
CA VAL A 292 8.44 -0.80 -28.31
C VAL A 292 8.12 0.56 -27.73
N LYS A 293 7.55 1.46 -28.55
CA LYS A 293 7.08 2.76 -28.12
C LYS A 293 5.81 3.16 -28.85
N THR A 294 4.77 3.54 -28.10
CA THR A 294 3.47 3.94 -28.62
C THR A 294 3.22 5.45 -28.47
N PRO A 295 2.39 6.05 -29.34
CA PRO A 295 2.03 7.46 -29.24
C PRO A 295 1.33 7.82 -27.93
N GLN A 296 1.52 9.06 -27.47
CA GLN A 296 0.89 9.60 -26.26
C GLN A 296 -0.58 9.99 -26.49
N LEU A 297 -0.85 10.67 -27.59
CA LEU A 297 -2.18 11.12 -28.00
C LEU A 297 -2.73 10.15 -29.05
N ILE A 298 -3.89 9.59 -28.77
CA ILE A 298 -4.53 8.58 -29.62
C ILE A 298 -6.00 8.97 -29.80
N ASP A 299 -6.51 8.76 -31.01
CA ASP A 299 -7.88 9.06 -31.39
C ASP A 299 -8.90 8.24 -30.59
N ARG A 300 -10.01 8.88 -30.23
CA ARG A 300 -11.16 8.30 -29.52
C ARG A 300 -11.60 6.94 -30.08
N VAL A 301 -11.59 6.79 -31.42
CA VAL A 301 -12.04 5.57 -32.09
C VAL A 301 -11.32 4.31 -31.59
N LEU A 302 -10.01 4.40 -31.27
CA LEU A 302 -9.28 3.26 -30.71
C LEU A 302 -9.76 2.91 -29.29
N TRP A 303 -10.06 3.93 -28.50
CA TRP A 303 -10.54 3.75 -27.12
C TRP A 303 -11.96 3.19 -27.07
N GLU A 304 -12.82 3.54 -28.04
CA GLU A 304 -14.16 2.96 -28.20
C GLU A 304 -14.06 1.49 -28.62
N LYS A 305 -13.25 1.15 -29.62
CA LYS A 305 -13.05 -0.24 -30.07
C LYS A 305 -12.54 -1.13 -28.94
N SER A 306 -11.59 -0.68 -28.17
CA SER A 306 -11.01 -1.43 -27.06
C SER A 306 -11.91 -1.48 -25.81
N GLY A 307 -12.99 -0.69 -25.74
CA GLY A 307 -13.89 -0.60 -24.59
C GLY A 307 -13.40 0.30 -23.45
N HIS A 308 -12.24 0.92 -23.58
CA HIS A 308 -11.75 1.86 -22.57
C HIS A 308 -12.62 3.11 -22.46
N TRP A 309 -13.19 3.59 -23.57
CA TRP A 309 -14.06 4.76 -23.56
C TRP A 309 -15.30 4.58 -22.70
N GLU A 310 -15.92 3.41 -22.72
CA GLU A 310 -17.12 3.10 -21.93
C GLU A 310 -16.80 2.83 -20.46
N ASN A 311 -15.65 2.20 -20.17
CA ASN A 311 -15.33 1.70 -18.84
C ASN A 311 -14.35 2.61 -18.07
N TYR A 312 -13.62 3.50 -18.75
CA TYR A 312 -12.51 4.24 -18.14
C TYR A 312 -12.51 5.75 -18.44
N ARG A 313 -13.47 6.27 -19.21
CA ARG A 313 -13.54 7.68 -19.64
C ARG A 313 -13.40 8.71 -18.52
N PRO A 314 -13.99 8.56 -17.33
CA PRO A 314 -13.86 9.54 -16.24
C PRO A 314 -12.39 9.76 -15.81
N ASN A 315 -11.54 8.77 -16.02
CA ASN A 315 -10.13 8.80 -15.67
C ASN A 315 -9.20 9.19 -16.83
N MET A 316 -9.74 9.61 -17.96
CA MET A 316 -8.96 9.99 -19.16
C MET A 316 -8.83 11.52 -19.29
N PHE A 317 -7.64 11.99 -19.67
CA PHE A 317 -7.46 13.35 -20.16
C PHE A 317 -7.82 13.40 -21.64
N ILE A 318 -8.76 14.26 -21.98
CA ILE A 318 -9.31 14.41 -23.33
C ILE A 318 -8.84 15.74 -23.90
N ALA A 319 -8.41 15.73 -25.16
CA ALA A 319 -8.04 16.90 -25.94
C ALA A 319 -8.84 16.94 -27.25
N GLU A 320 -9.15 18.14 -27.71
CA GLU A 320 -9.83 18.37 -29.00
C GLU A 320 -8.90 19.16 -29.89
N SER A 321 -8.72 18.70 -31.13
CA SER A 321 -7.90 19.34 -32.13
C SER A 321 -8.36 18.95 -33.52
N GLU A 322 -8.48 19.91 -34.43
CA GLU A 322 -8.83 19.70 -35.84
C GLU A 322 -10.11 18.84 -36.05
N ASP A 323 -11.16 19.14 -35.28
CA ASP A 323 -12.44 18.40 -35.25
C ASP A 323 -12.31 16.92 -34.80
N ARG A 324 -11.20 16.55 -34.19
CA ARG A 324 -10.96 15.21 -33.65
C ARG A 324 -10.92 15.24 -32.13
N ILE A 325 -11.47 14.19 -31.52
CA ILE A 325 -11.36 13.93 -30.07
C ILE A 325 -10.21 12.95 -29.85
N LEU A 326 -9.22 13.40 -29.14
CA LEU A 326 -8.04 12.62 -28.78
C LEU A 326 -8.05 12.37 -27.27
N ALA A 327 -7.42 11.31 -26.82
CA ALA A 327 -7.13 11.10 -25.41
C ALA A 327 -5.63 10.89 -25.19
N VAL A 328 -5.12 11.46 -24.09
CA VAL A 328 -3.80 11.08 -23.60
C VAL A 328 -3.91 9.66 -23.06
N LYS A 329 -3.07 8.75 -23.54
CA LYS A 329 -3.21 7.33 -23.22
C LYS A 329 -3.17 7.07 -21.69
N PRO A 330 -4.22 6.42 -21.13
CA PRO A 330 -4.21 5.98 -19.74
C PRO A 330 -3.54 4.61 -19.56
N MET A 331 -3.37 3.88 -20.66
CA MET A 331 -2.81 2.51 -20.75
C MET A 331 -2.12 2.32 -22.11
N ASN A 332 -1.22 1.35 -22.20
CA ASN A 332 -0.45 1.07 -23.42
C ASN A 332 -1.05 -0.05 -24.28
N CYS A 333 -1.94 -0.87 -23.69
CA CYS A 333 -2.44 -2.10 -24.30
C CYS A 333 -3.01 -1.95 -25.73
N PRO A 334 -3.89 -0.99 -26.06
CA PRO A 334 -4.38 -0.87 -27.44
C PRO A 334 -3.27 -0.51 -28.44
N GLY A 335 -2.29 0.30 -28.00
CA GLY A 335 -1.12 0.63 -28.83
C GLY A 335 -0.26 -0.58 -29.17
N HIS A 336 -0.03 -1.48 -28.21
CA HIS A 336 0.72 -2.72 -28.43
C HIS A 336 -0.03 -3.67 -29.39
N VAL A 337 -1.36 -3.75 -29.28
CA VAL A 337 -2.16 -4.53 -30.24
C VAL A 337 -2.03 -3.97 -31.65
N LEU A 338 -2.00 -2.63 -31.83
CA LEU A 338 -1.80 -2.04 -33.16
C LEU A 338 -0.41 -2.38 -33.74
N ILE A 339 0.64 -2.48 -32.89
CA ILE A 339 1.97 -2.92 -33.34
C ILE A 339 1.93 -4.42 -33.68
N TYR A 340 1.30 -5.26 -32.84
CA TYR A 340 1.14 -6.68 -33.09
C TYR A 340 0.49 -6.96 -34.45
N ARG A 341 -0.52 -6.21 -34.81
CA ARG A 341 -1.26 -6.34 -36.09
C ARG A 341 -0.47 -5.97 -37.33
N GLN A 342 0.73 -5.40 -37.20
CA GLN A 342 1.56 -5.12 -38.36
C GLN A 342 2.17 -6.41 -38.92
N GLY A 343 1.74 -6.80 -40.10
CA GLY A 343 2.12 -8.03 -40.77
C GLY A 343 1.41 -9.29 -40.22
N ILE A 344 1.51 -10.37 -40.97
CA ILE A 344 0.94 -11.67 -40.61
C ILE A 344 1.79 -12.31 -39.52
N LYS A 345 1.16 -12.83 -38.49
CA LYS A 345 1.79 -13.60 -37.42
C LYS A 345 1.42 -15.08 -37.57
N SER A 346 2.33 -15.96 -37.22
CA SER A 346 2.07 -17.39 -37.14
C SER A 346 2.26 -17.89 -35.69
N TYR A 347 1.77 -19.08 -35.39
CA TYR A 347 1.97 -19.71 -34.08
C TYR A 347 3.46 -19.83 -33.69
N ARG A 348 4.37 -19.85 -34.69
CA ARG A 348 5.82 -19.92 -34.46
C ARG A 348 6.43 -18.61 -33.97
N ASP A 349 5.72 -17.49 -34.17
CA ASP A 349 6.14 -16.18 -33.69
C ASP A 349 5.72 -15.95 -32.23
N LEU A 350 4.91 -16.87 -31.65
CA LEU A 350 4.41 -16.81 -30.29
C LEU A 350 5.23 -17.71 -29.33
N PRO A 351 5.45 -17.32 -28.10
CA PRO A 351 4.99 -16.09 -27.46
C PRO A 351 5.76 -14.85 -27.92
N LEU A 352 5.05 -13.76 -28.23
CA LEU A 352 5.66 -12.46 -28.55
C LEU A 352 5.54 -11.53 -27.34
N ARG A 353 6.68 -11.15 -26.74
CA ARG A 353 6.75 -10.33 -25.54
C ARG A 353 7.15 -8.91 -25.90
N MET A 354 6.21 -7.95 -25.82
CA MET A 354 6.47 -6.53 -26.08
C MET A 354 6.49 -5.75 -24.76
N ALA A 355 7.54 -4.95 -24.52
CA ALA A 355 7.68 -4.11 -23.35
C ALA A 355 7.78 -2.62 -23.74
N GLU A 356 7.26 -1.74 -22.88
CA GLU A 356 7.36 -0.30 -23.03
C GLU A 356 7.53 0.37 -21.67
N PHE A 357 8.50 1.28 -21.54
CA PHE A 357 8.42 2.32 -20.50
C PHE A 357 7.44 3.39 -20.96
N GLY A 358 6.16 3.07 -20.77
CA GLY A 358 5.05 3.83 -21.33
C GLY A 358 4.60 4.96 -20.41
N ALA A 359 4.77 6.20 -20.86
CA ALA A 359 4.21 7.34 -20.14
C ALA A 359 2.69 7.37 -20.30
N CYS A 360 1.97 7.22 -19.20
CA CYS A 360 0.53 7.20 -19.11
C CYS A 360 0.01 8.36 -18.25
N HIS A 361 -1.24 8.76 -18.51
CA HIS A 361 -1.88 9.81 -17.70
C HIS A 361 -3.27 9.36 -17.26
N ARG A 362 -3.58 9.57 -15.98
CA ARG A 362 -4.89 9.27 -15.40
C ARG A 362 -5.40 10.47 -14.63
N ASN A 363 -6.65 10.87 -14.88
CA ASN A 363 -7.27 12.01 -14.20
C ASN A 363 -7.72 11.63 -12.80
N GLU A 364 -6.74 11.38 -11.93
CA GLU A 364 -6.97 11.09 -10.51
C GLU A 364 -7.53 12.33 -9.79
N PRO A 365 -8.51 12.16 -8.87
CA PRO A 365 -9.01 13.27 -8.07
C PRO A 365 -7.89 13.92 -7.25
N SER A 366 -7.93 15.25 -7.12
CA SER A 366 -6.88 16.01 -6.38
C SER A 366 -6.68 15.52 -4.95
N GLY A 367 -7.77 15.16 -4.25
CA GLY A 367 -7.71 14.65 -2.88
C GLY A 367 -7.09 13.25 -2.74
N ALA A 368 -6.92 12.52 -3.84
CA ALA A 368 -6.29 11.19 -3.84
C ALA A 368 -4.79 11.24 -4.13
N LEU A 369 -4.24 12.38 -4.54
CA LEU A 369 -2.82 12.53 -4.89
C LEU A 369 -1.94 12.44 -3.64
N HIS A 370 -0.84 11.69 -3.74
CA HIS A 370 0.07 11.50 -2.62
C HIS A 370 1.52 11.32 -3.07
N GLY A 371 2.26 12.42 -3.18
CA GLY A 371 3.68 12.41 -3.58
C GLY A 371 3.93 11.57 -4.83
N LEU A 372 4.88 10.64 -4.76
CA LEU A 372 5.18 9.66 -5.83
C LEU A 372 4.22 8.47 -5.84
N MET A 373 3.49 8.22 -4.74
CA MET A 373 2.66 7.01 -4.58
C MET A 373 1.38 7.04 -5.41
N ARG A 374 0.82 8.22 -5.65
CA ARG A 374 -0.35 8.41 -6.48
C ARG A 374 -0.28 9.73 -7.25
N VAL A 375 -0.04 9.62 -8.52
CA VAL A 375 0.20 10.71 -9.46
C VAL A 375 -0.81 10.67 -10.62
N ARG A 376 -0.86 11.73 -11.43
CA ARG A 376 -1.64 11.77 -12.67
C ARG A 376 -0.81 11.40 -13.89
N ALA A 377 0.46 11.81 -13.91
CA ALA A 377 1.42 11.46 -14.95
C ALA A 377 2.43 10.46 -14.40
N PHE A 378 2.56 9.30 -15.03
CA PHE A 378 3.45 8.23 -14.59
C PHE A 378 4.01 7.42 -15.76
N THR A 379 5.14 6.77 -15.53
CA THR A 379 5.75 5.85 -16.49
C THR A 379 5.61 4.42 -15.98
N GLN A 380 4.96 3.56 -16.77
CA GLN A 380 4.75 2.15 -16.47
C GLN A 380 5.86 1.29 -17.09
N ASP A 381 6.38 0.30 -16.37
CA ASP A 381 7.20 -0.80 -16.90
C ASP A 381 6.29 -1.87 -17.52
N ASP A 382 5.48 -1.45 -18.46
CA ASP A 382 4.39 -2.22 -19.01
C ASP A 382 4.88 -3.21 -20.07
N ALA A 383 4.27 -4.39 -20.12
CA ALA A 383 4.45 -5.28 -21.23
C ALA A 383 3.21 -6.12 -21.50
N HIS A 384 3.12 -6.55 -22.75
CA HIS A 384 2.05 -7.42 -23.23
C HIS A 384 2.66 -8.63 -23.91
N ILE A 385 2.25 -9.81 -23.47
CA ILE A 385 2.69 -11.09 -24.04
C ILE A 385 1.53 -11.63 -24.85
N PHE A 386 1.71 -11.72 -26.15
CA PHE A 386 0.78 -12.40 -27.06
C PHE A 386 1.20 -13.86 -27.15
N CYS A 387 0.32 -14.76 -26.76
CA CYS A 387 0.63 -16.19 -26.70
C CYS A 387 -0.58 -17.04 -27.09
N THR A 388 -0.36 -18.32 -27.32
CA THR A 388 -1.45 -19.31 -27.41
C THR A 388 -2.00 -19.60 -26.01
N GLU A 389 -3.21 -20.19 -25.93
CA GLU A 389 -3.80 -20.54 -24.63
C GLU A 389 -2.91 -21.55 -23.87
N ASP A 390 -2.30 -22.51 -24.56
CA ASP A 390 -1.39 -23.50 -23.97
C ASP A 390 -0.12 -22.88 -23.39
N GLN A 391 0.28 -21.70 -23.87
CA GLN A 391 1.47 -20.99 -23.40
C GLN A 391 1.19 -20.13 -22.17
N VAL A 392 -0.06 -19.87 -21.78
CA VAL A 392 -0.42 -19.00 -20.65
C VAL A 392 0.28 -19.44 -19.36
N THR A 393 0.28 -20.72 -19.06
CA THR A 393 0.89 -21.26 -17.83
C THR A 393 2.42 -21.03 -17.82
N SER A 394 3.12 -21.40 -18.91
CA SER A 394 4.58 -21.25 -18.98
C SER A 394 5.01 -19.77 -18.94
N GLU A 395 4.27 -18.88 -19.61
CA GLU A 395 4.56 -17.44 -19.59
C GLU A 395 4.29 -16.82 -18.20
N THR A 396 3.25 -17.26 -17.50
CA THR A 396 2.97 -16.82 -16.13
C THR A 396 4.07 -17.25 -15.17
N VAL A 397 4.54 -18.51 -15.24
CA VAL A 397 5.65 -19.02 -14.41
C VAL A 397 6.92 -18.21 -14.67
N ALA A 398 7.30 -18.04 -15.95
CA ALA A 398 8.48 -17.26 -16.34
C ALA A 398 8.42 -15.80 -15.83
N PHE A 399 7.25 -15.18 -15.92
CA PHE A 399 7.02 -13.83 -15.36
C PHE A 399 7.18 -13.80 -13.85
N CYS A 400 6.61 -14.76 -13.12
CA CYS A 400 6.70 -14.81 -11.65
C CYS A 400 8.15 -14.98 -11.17
N ASP A 401 8.94 -15.81 -11.86
CA ASP A 401 10.36 -16.00 -11.56
C ASP A 401 11.18 -14.72 -11.82
N LEU A 402 10.93 -14.06 -12.95
CA LEU A 402 11.54 -12.77 -13.26
C LEU A 402 11.20 -11.73 -12.21
N LEU A 403 9.92 -11.55 -11.88
CA LEU A 403 9.43 -10.60 -10.88
C LEU A 403 10.08 -10.82 -9.52
N ARG A 404 10.08 -12.05 -9.01
CA ARG A 404 10.70 -12.39 -7.72
C ARG A 404 12.20 -12.08 -7.71
N SER A 405 12.89 -12.38 -8.79
CA SER A 405 14.33 -12.09 -8.90
C SER A 405 14.63 -10.60 -8.93
N VAL A 406 13.80 -9.81 -9.62
CA VAL A 406 13.90 -8.34 -9.66
C VAL A 406 13.67 -7.77 -8.26
N TYR A 407 12.59 -8.16 -7.59
CA TYR A 407 12.28 -7.65 -6.25
C TYR A 407 13.40 -7.95 -5.24
N ARG A 408 13.99 -9.14 -5.30
CA ARG A 408 15.14 -9.50 -4.46
C ARG A 408 16.35 -8.60 -4.71
N ASP A 409 16.63 -8.23 -5.96
CA ASP A 409 17.73 -7.32 -6.29
C ASP A 409 17.51 -5.92 -5.72
N PHE A 410 16.25 -5.50 -5.53
CA PHE A 410 15.88 -4.24 -4.88
C PHE A 410 15.73 -4.34 -3.35
N GLY A 411 15.91 -5.53 -2.77
CA GLY A 411 15.86 -5.75 -1.32
C GLY A 411 14.46 -6.07 -0.77
N PHE A 412 13.57 -6.61 -1.61
CA PHE A 412 12.25 -7.09 -1.20
C PHE A 412 12.21 -8.62 -1.27
N ASP A 413 12.33 -9.27 -0.12
CA ASP A 413 12.33 -10.74 -0.02
C ASP A 413 10.92 -11.31 0.17
N GLU A 414 10.00 -10.54 0.75
CA GLU A 414 8.62 -10.95 1.02
C GLU A 414 7.65 -10.32 0.02
N VAL A 415 6.95 -11.17 -0.73
CA VAL A 415 5.96 -10.77 -1.73
C VAL A 415 4.67 -11.52 -1.49
N LEU A 416 3.60 -10.80 -1.18
CA LEU A 416 2.27 -11.37 -1.05
C LEU A 416 1.56 -11.35 -2.40
N VAL A 417 0.78 -12.40 -2.68
CA VAL A 417 0.01 -12.50 -3.93
C VAL A 417 -1.47 -12.45 -3.62
N LYS A 418 -2.20 -11.63 -4.37
CA LYS A 418 -3.66 -11.59 -4.36
C LYS A 418 -4.20 -12.02 -5.71
N PHE A 419 -5.28 -12.79 -5.69
CA PHE A 419 -6.03 -13.17 -6.88
C PHE A 419 -7.32 -12.36 -6.93
N SER A 420 -7.47 -11.49 -7.92
CA SER A 420 -8.63 -10.64 -8.14
C SER A 420 -9.47 -11.23 -9.27
N ASP A 421 -10.68 -11.66 -8.96
CA ASP A 421 -11.61 -12.27 -9.88
C ASP A 421 -12.50 -11.22 -10.59
N ARG A 422 -13.52 -11.69 -11.29
CA ARG A 422 -14.42 -10.89 -12.14
C ARG A 422 -15.14 -9.78 -11.38
N PRO A 423 -15.07 -8.52 -11.85
CA PRO A 423 -15.87 -7.43 -11.31
C PRO A 423 -17.32 -7.49 -11.82
N GLU A 424 -18.24 -6.80 -11.15
CA GLU A 424 -19.64 -6.70 -11.55
C GLU A 424 -19.77 -6.12 -12.97
N LYS A 425 -19.08 -4.97 -13.22
CA LYS A 425 -19.02 -4.34 -14.55
C LYS A 425 -17.79 -4.86 -15.30
N ARG A 426 -18.03 -5.66 -16.35
CA ARG A 426 -16.97 -6.33 -17.13
C ARG A 426 -17.32 -6.46 -18.61
N ALA A 427 -16.30 -6.68 -19.43
CA ALA A 427 -16.42 -7.06 -20.83
C ALA A 427 -16.28 -8.58 -21.00
N GLY A 428 -16.82 -9.13 -22.08
CA GLY A 428 -16.79 -10.56 -22.37
C GLY A 428 -17.93 -11.34 -21.71
N SER A 429 -18.08 -12.62 -22.11
CA SER A 429 -19.09 -13.55 -21.57
C SER A 429 -18.61 -14.22 -20.29
N ASP A 430 -19.53 -14.80 -19.53
CA ASP A 430 -19.19 -15.60 -18.34
C ASP A 430 -18.29 -16.79 -18.72
N ALA A 431 -18.52 -17.42 -19.86
CA ALA A 431 -17.67 -18.51 -20.35
C ALA A 431 -16.23 -18.04 -20.65
N THR A 432 -16.04 -16.81 -21.17
CA THR A 432 -14.72 -16.22 -21.37
C THR A 432 -14.01 -16.01 -20.02
N TRP A 433 -14.74 -15.52 -19.02
CA TRP A 433 -14.22 -15.32 -17.67
C TRP A 433 -13.88 -16.63 -16.97
N ASP A 434 -14.71 -17.67 -17.10
CA ASP A 434 -14.44 -19.01 -16.54
C ASP A 434 -13.15 -19.59 -17.10
N ARG A 435 -12.90 -19.42 -18.41
CA ARG A 435 -11.63 -19.82 -19.06
C ARG A 435 -10.44 -19.02 -18.52
N ALA A 436 -10.56 -17.69 -18.46
CA ALA A 436 -9.48 -16.82 -18.02
C ALA A 436 -9.10 -17.06 -16.55
N GLU A 437 -10.10 -17.16 -15.66
CA GLU A 437 -9.85 -17.46 -14.25
C GLU A 437 -9.29 -18.88 -14.06
N GLY A 438 -9.79 -19.86 -14.82
CA GLY A 438 -9.30 -21.23 -14.79
C GLY A 438 -7.85 -21.32 -15.24
N ALA A 439 -7.48 -20.66 -16.35
CA ALA A 439 -6.11 -20.60 -16.85
C ALA A 439 -5.16 -19.92 -15.84
N LEU A 440 -5.58 -18.80 -15.24
CA LEU A 440 -4.76 -18.08 -14.26
C LEU A 440 -4.60 -18.88 -12.96
N LYS A 441 -5.64 -19.58 -12.48
CA LYS A 441 -5.55 -20.46 -11.30
C LYS A 441 -4.58 -21.63 -11.54
N ALA A 442 -4.66 -22.27 -12.71
CA ALA A 442 -3.74 -23.34 -13.09
C ALA A 442 -2.28 -22.84 -13.14
N ALA A 443 -2.08 -21.64 -13.70
CA ALA A 443 -0.76 -21.03 -13.79
C ALA A 443 -0.16 -20.66 -12.41
N VAL A 444 -0.99 -20.14 -11.49
CA VAL A 444 -0.61 -19.85 -10.10
C VAL A 444 -0.17 -21.12 -9.37
N ALA A 445 -0.95 -22.21 -9.53
CA ALA A 445 -0.61 -23.52 -8.95
C ALA A 445 0.72 -24.04 -9.52
N ALA A 446 0.93 -23.94 -10.84
CA ALA A 446 2.17 -24.35 -11.48
C ALA A 446 3.38 -23.52 -11.03
N ALA A 447 3.19 -22.22 -10.75
CA ALA A 447 4.22 -21.32 -10.20
C ALA A 447 4.49 -21.55 -8.69
N GLY A 448 3.75 -22.44 -8.03
CA GLY A 448 3.88 -22.69 -6.59
C GLY A 448 3.60 -21.47 -5.73
N LEU A 449 2.61 -20.65 -6.14
CA LEU A 449 2.23 -19.43 -5.44
C LEU A 449 1.03 -19.68 -4.51
N GLU A 450 1.18 -19.27 -3.25
CA GLU A 450 0.04 -19.06 -2.36
C GLU A 450 -0.56 -17.68 -2.60
N TYR A 451 -1.89 -17.57 -2.57
CA TYR A 451 -2.59 -16.30 -2.77
C TYR A 451 -3.78 -16.14 -1.83
N THR A 452 -4.16 -14.89 -1.60
CA THR A 452 -5.43 -14.52 -0.98
C THR A 452 -6.41 -14.05 -2.05
N LEU A 453 -7.70 -14.39 -1.89
CA LEU A 453 -8.75 -13.89 -2.78
C LEU A 453 -9.01 -12.40 -2.53
N ASN A 454 -9.19 -11.65 -3.61
CA ASN A 454 -9.60 -10.24 -3.62
C ASN A 454 -10.82 -10.10 -4.54
N PRO A 455 -12.03 -10.44 -4.05
CA PRO A 455 -13.21 -10.62 -4.89
C PRO A 455 -13.64 -9.33 -5.59
N GLY A 456 -13.97 -9.43 -6.89
CA GLY A 456 -14.51 -8.32 -7.69
C GLY A 456 -13.50 -7.26 -8.13
N GLU A 457 -12.21 -7.42 -7.86
CA GLU A 457 -11.17 -6.43 -8.14
C GLU A 457 -10.37 -6.69 -9.42
N GLY A 458 -10.81 -7.64 -10.25
CA GLY A 458 -10.24 -7.89 -11.58
C GLY A 458 -10.33 -6.68 -12.49
N ALA A 459 -9.56 -6.68 -13.58
CA ALA A 459 -9.71 -5.67 -14.63
C ALA A 459 -11.04 -5.91 -15.39
N PHE A 460 -11.58 -4.89 -16.05
CA PHE A 460 -12.83 -5.06 -16.81
C PHE A 460 -12.72 -6.10 -17.94
N TYR A 461 -11.51 -6.46 -18.36
CA TYR A 461 -11.22 -7.38 -19.46
C TYR A 461 -10.64 -8.74 -19.00
N GLY A 462 -10.29 -8.91 -17.74
CA GLY A 462 -9.73 -10.18 -17.27
C GLY A 462 -9.36 -10.23 -15.78
N PRO A 463 -9.21 -11.45 -15.23
CA PRO A 463 -8.75 -11.68 -13.86
C PRO A 463 -7.30 -11.26 -13.69
N LYS A 464 -6.89 -10.99 -12.44
CA LYS A 464 -5.62 -10.35 -12.14
C LYS A 464 -4.91 -11.01 -10.95
N LEU A 465 -3.59 -11.20 -11.07
CA LEU A 465 -2.69 -11.36 -9.93
C LEU A 465 -2.12 -10.00 -9.55
N GLU A 466 -2.10 -9.72 -8.26
CA GLU A 466 -1.47 -8.55 -7.68
C GLU A 466 -0.31 -8.99 -6.79
N PHE A 467 0.86 -8.40 -7.01
CA PHE A 467 2.06 -8.66 -6.22
C PHE A 467 2.29 -7.49 -5.28
N VAL A 468 2.22 -7.77 -3.99
CA VAL A 468 2.28 -6.79 -2.91
C VAL A 468 3.60 -6.92 -2.19
N LEU A 469 4.42 -5.87 -2.24
CA LEU A 469 5.69 -5.78 -1.52
C LEU A 469 5.46 -5.44 -0.06
N ARG A 470 6.26 -6.03 0.81
CA ARG A 470 6.37 -5.62 2.21
C ARG A 470 7.68 -4.85 2.41
N ASP A 471 7.58 -3.62 2.92
CA ASP A 471 8.76 -2.79 3.16
C ASP A 471 9.43 -3.08 4.53
N ALA A 472 10.57 -2.42 4.77
CA ALA A 472 11.40 -2.59 5.97
C ALA A 472 10.70 -2.29 7.31
N ILE A 473 9.54 -1.62 7.29
CA ILE A 473 8.72 -1.34 8.47
C ILE A 473 7.35 -2.06 8.44
N GLY A 474 7.20 -3.01 7.52
CA GLY A 474 6.04 -3.91 7.43
C GLY A 474 4.83 -3.35 6.71
N ARG A 475 4.92 -2.23 5.97
CA ARG A 475 3.83 -1.71 5.15
C ARG A 475 3.72 -2.48 3.84
N HIS A 476 2.51 -2.59 3.31
CA HIS A 476 2.19 -3.30 2.08
C HIS A 476 2.03 -2.33 0.91
N TRP A 477 2.69 -2.63 -0.24
CA TRP A 477 2.66 -1.83 -1.44
C TRP A 477 2.37 -2.69 -2.66
N GLN A 478 1.20 -2.52 -3.26
CA GLN A 478 0.88 -3.16 -4.53
C GLN A 478 1.74 -2.54 -5.65
N CYS A 479 2.51 -3.37 -6.34
CA CYS A 479 3.40 -2.99 -7.45
C CYS A 479 3.14 -3.83 -8.68
N GLY A 480 3.59 -5.08 -8.68
CA GLY A 480 3.47 -5.97 -9.84
C GLY A 480 2.04 -6.44 -10.09
N THR A 481 1.72 -6.66 -11.35
CA THR A 481 0.45 -7.23 -11.80
C THR A 481 0.66 -8.17 -12.97
N LEU A 482 -0.21 -9.18 -13.06
CA LEU A 482 -0.38 -10.01 -14.25
C LEU A 482 -1.88 -10.21 -14.49
N GLN A 483 -2.35 -9.96 -15.71
CA GLN A 483 -3.75 -10.07 -16.08
C GLN A 483 -3.87 -10.96 -17.33
N VAL A 484 -4.86 -11.83 -17.34
CA VAL A 484 -5.14 -12.71 -18.49
C VAL A 484 -6.34 -12.18 -19.25
N ASP A 485 -6.15 -11.85 -20.53
CA ASP A 485 -7.12 -11.16 -21.37
C ASP A 485 -7.40 -11.94 -22.65
N PHE A 486 -8.64 -12.38 -22.80
CA PHE A 486 -9.21 -12.98 -24.01
C PHE A 486 -10.07 -11.96 -24.81
N VAL A 487 -10.28 -10.76 -24.29
CA VAL A 487 -11.26 -9.79 -24.79
C VAL A 487 -10.64 -8.79 -25.77
N LEU A 488 -9.55 -8.14 -25.36
CA LEU A 488 -8.92 -7.08 -26.20
C LEU A 488 -8.38 -7.61 -27.54
N PRO A 489 -7.76 -8.80 -27.62
CA PRO A 489 -7.33 -9.36 -28.91
C PRO A 489 -8.48 -9.53 -29.90
N GLU A 490 -9.65 -9.98 -29.43
CA GLU A 490 -10.86 -10.10 -30.26
C GLU A 490 -11.39 -8.72 -30.67
N ARG A 491 -11.58 -7.80 -29.72
CA ARG A 491 -12.12 -6.46 -29.98
C ARG A 491 -11.27 -5.63 -30.94
N LEU A 492 -9.96 -5.80 -30.88
CA LEU A 492 -8.99 -5.08 -31.70
C LEU A 492 -8.52 -5.89 -32.90
N ASP A 493 -9.17 -7.03 -33.19
CA ASP A 493 -8.92 -7.86 -34.37
C ASP A 493 -7.44 -8.31 -34.48
N ALA A 494 -6.87 -8.76 -33.38
CA ALA A 494 -5.53 -9.37 -33.34
C ALA A 494 -5.64 -10.87 -33.68
N GLY A 495 -4.87 -11.35 -34.65
CA GLY A 495 -4.90 -12.73 -35.10
C GLY A 495 -3.50 -13.32 -35.34
N TYR A 496 -3.41 -14.64 -35.39
CA TYR A 496 -2.26 -15.40 -35.87
C TYR A 496 -2.71 -16.63 -36.64
N ILE A 497 -1.87 -17.13 -37.54
CA ILE A 497 -2.15 -18.36 -38.28
C ILE A 497 -1.65 -19.56 -37.45
N GLY A 498 -2.52 -20.47 -37.11
CA GLY A 498 -2.23 -21.71 -36.40
C GLY A 498 -1.46 -22.73 -37.24
N ASP A 499 -1.10 -23.84 -36.62
CA ASP A 499 -0.49 -25.01 -37.31
C ASP A 499 -1.49 -25.74 -38.22
N ASP A 500 -2.78 -25.53 -37.98
CA ASP A 500 -3.91 -25.98 -38.81
C ASP A 500 -4.12 -25.11 -40.06
N GLY A 501 -3.37 -23.99 -40.19
CA GLY A 501 -3.51 -23.03 -41.28
C GLY A 501 -4.71 -22.06 -41.12
N ALA A 502 -5.48 -22.17 -40.05
CA ALA A 502 -6.58 -21.26 -39.73
C ALA A 502 -6.13 -20.04 -38.93
N GLU A 503 -6.94 -18.99 -38.98
CA GLU A 503 -6.73 -17.81 -38.15
C GLU A 503 -7.28 -18.03 -36.74
N HIS A 504 -6.45 -17.75 -35.73
CA HIS A 504 -6.80 -17.86 -34.32
C HIS A 504 -6.58 -16.51 -33.60
N ARG A 505 -7.25 -16.35 -32.44
CA ARG A 505 -7.05 -15.20 -31.55
C ARG A 505 -6.02 -15.55 -30.47
N PRO A 506 -4.96 -14.73 -30.29
CA PRO A 506 -4.02 -14.94 -29.19
C PRO A 506 -4.67 -14.60 -27.86
N VAL A 507 -4.14 -15.18 -26.78
CA VAL A 507 -4.34 -14.68 -25.42
C VAL A 507 -3.34 -13.55 -25.19
N MET A 508 -3.75 -12.51 -24.52
CA MET A 508 -2.90 -11.38 -24.15
C MET A 508 -2.68 -11.36 -22.63
N LEU A 509 -1.43 -11.43 -22.22
CA LEU A 509 -1.06 -11.26 -20.82
C LEU A 509 -0.57 -9.82 -20.64
N HIS A 510 -1.24 -9.04 -19.81
CA HIS A 510 -0.78 -7.71 -19.40
C HIS A 510 0.05 -7.86 -18.13
N ARG A 511 1.26 -7.31 -18.10
CA ARG A 511 2.08 -7.40 -16.91
C ARG A 511 2.86 -6.12 -16.64
N ALA A 512 3.06 -5.82 -15.36
CA ALA A 512 4.03 -4.86 -14.86
C ALA A 512 4.78 -5.49 -13.68
N ILE A 513 6.05 -5.20 -13.51
CA ILE A 513 6.85 -5.63 -12.36
C ILE A 513 6.91 -4.51 -11.33
N LEU A 514 7.33 -3.32 -11.73
CA LEU A 514 7.42 -2.15 -10.84
C LEU A 514 6.07 -1.46 -10.64
N GLY A 515 5.16 -1.59 -11.59
CA GLY A 515 3.88 -0.90 -11.68
C GLY A 515 4.02 0.48 -12.31
N SER A 516 4.44 1.51 -11.55
CA SER A 516 4.92 2.77 -12.11
C SER A 516 6.30 3.11 -11.53
N MET A 517 7.13 3.75 -12.33
CA MET A 517 8.47 4.19 -11.92
C MET A 517 8.38 5.15 -10.72
N GLU A 518 7.45 6.08 -10.74
CA GLU A 518 7.24 7.06 -9.68
C GLU A 518 6.92 6.37 -8.36
N ARG A 519 5.89 5.50 -8.35
CA ARG A 519 5.47 4.76 -7.16
C ARG A 519 6.58 3.85 -6.64
N PHE A 520 7.24 3.11 -7.52
CA PHE A 520 8.32 2.21 -7.13
C PHE A 520 9.52 2.97 -6.55
N LEU A 521 9.92 4.10 -7.15
CA LEU A 521 10.97 4.96 -6.61
C LEU A 521 10.57 5.55 -5.25
N GLY A 522 9.32 5.94 -5.08
CA GLY A 522 8.80 6.35 -3.77
C GLY A 522 8.94 5.26 -2.72
N ILE A 523 8.57 4.01 -3.06
CA ILE A 523 8.72 2.85 -2.18
C ILE A 523 10.19 2.58 -1.87
N LEU A 524 11.09 2.65 -2.85
CA LEU A 524 12.54 2.48 -2.64
C LEU A 524 13.12 3.56 -1.70
N ILE A 525 12.73 4.82 -1.88
CA ILE A 525 13.16 5.92 -1.00
C ILE A 525 12.75 5.63 0.44
N GLU A 526 11.52 5.19 0.67
CA GLU A 526 11.01 4.90 2.00
C GLU A 526 11.59 3.59 2.59
N ASN A 527 11.72 2.54 1.77
CA ASN A 527 12.30 1.26 2.20
C ASN A 527 13.73 1.44 2.69
N HIS A 528 14.54 2.15 1.92
CA HIS A 528 15.94 2.44 2.27
C HIS A 528 16.10 3.67 3.17
N ALA A 529 15.03 4.38 3.51
CA ALA A 529 15.10 5.67 4.19
C ALA A 529 16.07 6.65 3.49
N GLY A 530 16.15 6.59 2.14
CA GLY A 530 17.10 7.33 1.31
C GLY A 530 18.56 6.87 1.39
N ARG A 531 18.87 5.83 2.16
CA ARG A 531 20.22 5.22 2.30
C ARG A 531 20.37 4.11 1.27
N PHE A 532 20.30 4.47 0.00
CA PHE A 532 20.36 3.51 -1.10
C PHE A 532 21.60 2.63 -1.03
N PRO A 533 21.53 1.35 -1.45
CA PRO A 533 22.71 0.55 -1.72
C PRO A 533 23.54 1.21 -2.83
N THR A 534 24.84 0.96 -2.86
CA THR A 534 25.80 1.66 -3.72
C THR A 534 25.41 1.64 -5.19
N TRP A 535 24.85 0.55 -5.70
CA TRP A 535 24.45 0.43 -7.10
C TRP A 535 23.27 1.37 -7.47
N LEU A 536 22.39 1.70 -6.52
CA LEU A 536 21.27 2.64 -6.71
C LEU A 536 21.62 4.09 -6.37
N ALA A 537 22.62 4.31 -5.50
CA ALA A 537 22.93 5.65 -5.00
C ALA A 537 23.25 6.62 -6.14
N PRO A 538 22.59 7.80 -6.22
CA PRO A 538 22.89 8.82 -7.25
C PRO A 538 24.34 9.26 -7.23
N VAL A 539 24.94 9.38 -6.05
CA VAL A 539 26.36 9.59 -5.81
C VAL A 539 26.85 8.42 -4.99
N GLN A 540 27.80 7.64 -5.53
CA GLN A 540 28.31 6.43 -4.90
C GLN A 540 29.46 6.70 -3.95
N ALA A 541 30.28 7.69 -4.30
CA ALA A 541 31.39 8.11 -3.46
C ALA A 541 31.69 9.60 -3.67
N VAL A 542 32.29 10.24 -2.65
CA VAL A 542 32.81 11.61 -2.73
C VAL A 542 34.28 11.61 -2.33
N VAL A 543 35.14 12.16 -3.20
CA VAL A 543 36.58 12.34 -2.93
C VAL A 543 36.82 13.73 -2.38
N MET A 544 37.47 13.83 -1.22
CA MET A 544 37.69 15.07 -0.48
C MET A 544 39.14 15.29 -0.17
N ASN A 545 39.64 16.56 -0.28
CA ASN A 545 40.93 16.98 0.21
C ASN A 545 40.85 17.41 1.69
N ILE A 546 41.97 17.32 2.40
CA ILE A 546 42.14 17.90 3.73
C ILE A 546 42.59 19.38 3.61
N THR A 547 43.55 19.65 2.71
CA THR A 547 44.04 20.99 2.37
C THR A 547 44.10 21.17 0.85
N ASP A 548 44.33 22.37 0.38
CA ASP A 548 44.40 22.69 -1.06
C ASP A 548 45.54 21.95 -1.78
N GLY A 549 46.59 21.53 -1.03
CA GLY A 549 47.74 20.80 -1.59
C GLY A 549 47.38 19.45 -2.25
N GLN A 550 46.27 18.83 -1.85
CA GLN A 550 45.84 17.56 -2.42
C GLN A 550 44.82 17.71 -3.56
N ALA A 551 44.45 18.95 -3.94
CA ALA A 551 43.38 19.22 -4.91
C ALA A 551 43.61 18.53 -6.27
N ASP A 552 44.83 18.53 -6.79
CA ASP A 552 45.16 17.93 -8.08
C ASP A 552 45.05 16.38 -8.02
N PHE A 553 45.45 15.78 -6.91
CA PHE A 553 45.28 14.34 -6.69
C PHE A 553 43.80 13.99 -6.62
N VAL A 554 42.99 14.74 -5.88
CA VAL A 554 41.54 14.52 -5.79
C VAL A 554 40.86 14.60 -7.15
N ARG A 555 41.24 15.56 -8.00
CA ARG A 555 40.72 15.67 -9.38
C ARG A 555 41.06 14.41 -10.18
N LYS A 556 42.33 14.00 -10.17
CA LYS A 556 42.79 12.79 -10.90
C LYS A 556 42.13 11.53 -10.40
N ALA A 557 42.06 11.34 -9.09
CA ALA A 557 41.39 10.19 -8.48
C ALA A 557 39.88 10.14 -8.82
N THR A 558 39.20 11.28 -8.78
CA THR A 558 37.77 11.39 -9.15
C THR A 558 37.56 11.04 -10.62
N GLU A 559 38.40 11.60 -11.52
CA GLU A 559 38.32 11.30 -12.95
C GLU A 559 38.59 9.82 -13.23
N PHE A 560 39.62 9.25 -12.60
CA PHE A 560 39.91 7.82 -12.70
C PHE A 560 38.70 6.97 -12.32
N LEU A 561 38.09 7.19 -11.17
CA LEU A 561 36.94 6.44 -10.70
C LEU A 561 35.70 6.62 -11.62
N LYS A 562 35.49 7.84 -12.15
CA LYS A 562 34.43 8.10 -13.15
C LYS A 562 34.64 7.31 -14.44
N ASN A 563 35.90 7.22 -14.91
CA ASN A 563 36.23 6.45 -16.12
C ASN A 563 36.04 4.93 -15.93
N GLN A 564 35.97 4.45 -14.67
CA GLN A 564 35.57 3.08 -14.34
C GLN A 564 34.04 2.90 -14.25
N GLY A 565 33.25 3.90 -14.65
CA GLY A 565 31.78 3.85 -14.66
C GLY A 565 31.11 4.16 -13.31
N LEU A 566 31.87 4.63 -12.32
CA LEU A 566 31.36 4.97 -11.00
C LEU A 566 30.81 6.41 -10.96
N ARG A 567 29.73 6.63 -10.21
CA ARG A 567 29.15 7.96 -9.97
C ARG A 567 29.84 8.60 -8.79
N VAL A 568 30.90 9.34 -9.05
CA VAL A 568 31.76 9.96 -8.03
C VAL A 568 31.74 11.48 -8.14
N GLU A 569 31.63 12.14 -7.02
CA GLU A 569 31.78 13.61 -6.90
C GLU A 569 33.08 13.94 -6.18
N MET A 570 33.53 15.21 -6.26
CA MET A 570 34.66 15.73 -5.49
C MET A 570 34.23 16.92 -4.66
N ASP A 571 34.84 17.08 -3.49
CA ASP A 571 34.66 18.24 -2.62
C ASP A 571 35.98 18.87 -2.29
N LEU A 572 36.28 19.95 -3.02
CA LEU A 572 37.51 20.74 -2.91
C LEU A 572 37.28 22.04 -2.11
N ARG A 573 36.16 22.23 -1.45
CA ARG A 573 35.87 23.42 -0.68
C ARG A 573 36.91 23.60 0.43
N ASN A 574 37.26 24.86 0.71
CA ASN A 574 38.17 25.20 1.82
C ASN A 574 37.41 25.11 3.16
N GLU A 575 37.07 23.87 3.55
CA GLU A 575 36.34 23.54 4.77
C GLU A 575 37.05 22.41 5.51
N LYS A 576 36.90 22.34 6.84
CA LYS A 576 37.43 21.24 7.63
C LYS A 576 36.92 19.90 7.13
N VAL A 577 37.78 18.91 6.97
CA VAL A 577 37.44 17.59 6.46
C VAL A 577 36.28 16.94 7.27
N GLY A 578 36.24 17.13 8.59
CA GLY A 578 35.15 16.64 9.43
C GLY A 578 33.77 17.27 9.09
N PHE A 579 33.75 18.52 8.66
CA PHE A 579 32.54 19.21 8.19
C PHE A 579 32.07 18.59 6.85
N LYS A 580 32.99 18.43 5.89
CA LYS A 580 32.70 17.77 4.59
C LYS A 580 32.14 16.35 4.80
N ILE A 581 32.79 15.54 5.63
CA ILE A 581 32.34 14.19 5.99
C ILE A 581 30.91 14.22 6.53
N ARG A 582 30.61 15.13 7.47
CA ARG A 582 29.27 15.27 8.05
C ARG A 582 28.23 15.62 6.99
N GLU A 583 28.50 16.59 6.12
CA GLU A 583 27.55 16.98 5.06
C GLU A 583 27.24 15.82 4.11
N HIS A 584 28.27 15.13 3.61
CA HIS A 584 28.07 13.99 2.70
C HIS A 584 27.44 12.79 3.39
N THR A 585 27.67 12.61 4.70
CA THR A 585 26.92 11.62 5.52
C THR A 585 25.43 11.97 5.59
N LEU A 586 25.07 13.25 5.79
CA LEU A 586 23.68 13.72 5.77
C LEU A 586 23.05 13.56 4.39
N GLN A 587 23.83 13.70 3.30
CA GLN A 587 23.42 13.40 1.94
C GLN A 587 23.38 11.88 1.65
N ARG A 588 23.68 11.04 2.66
CA ARG A 588 23.59 9.57 2.61
C ARG A 588 24.48 8.92 1.53
N VAL A 589 25.58 9.58 1.16
CA VAL A 589 26.55 9.04 0.22
C VAL A 589 27.20 7.76 0.79
N PRO A 590 27.23 6.64 0.06
CA PRO A 590 27.75 5.36 0.57
C PRO A 590 29.18 5.42 1.06
N TYR A 591 30.08 6.03 0.27
CA TYR A 591 31.52 6.06 0.55
C TYR A 591 32.07 7.48 0.56
N LEU A 592 32.85 7.79 1.59
CA LEU A 592 33.55 9.05 1.82
C LEU A 592 35.05 8.78 1.71
N LEU A 593 35.67 9.34 0.68
CA LEU A 593 37.05 9.08 0.29
C LEU A 593 37.90 10.30 0.61
N VAL A 594 38.87 10.17 1.49
CA VAL A 594 39.69 11.29 1.96
C VAL A 594 41.12 11.15 1.45
N ALA A 595 41.64 12.25 0.91
CA ALA A 595 43.03 12.40 0.50
C ALA A 595 43.76 13.41 1.41
N GLY A 596 44.72 12.93 2.18
CA GLY A 596 45.72 13.70 2.87
C GLY A 596 47.10 13.56 2.20
N ASP A 597 48.14 14.17 2.76
CA ASP A 597 49.51 14.12 2.21
C ASP A 597 50.03 12.66 2.14
N ARG A 598 49.66 11.84 3.13
CA ARG A 598 50.04 10.43 3.15
C ARG A 598 49.38 9.66 1.99
N GLU A 599 48.10 9.87 1.78
CA GLU A 599 47.35 9.20 0.69
C GLU A 599 47.86 9.64 -0.68
N VAL A 600 48.18 10.91 -0.86
CA VAL A 600 48.82 11.44 -2.09
C VAL A 600 50.17 10.73 -2.34
N GLY A 601 51.02 10.63 -1.28
CA GLY A 601 52.35 10.01 -1.39
C GLY A 601 52.31 8.50 -1.72
N SER A 602 51.26 7.79 -1.31
CA SER A 602 51.08 6.36 -1.53
C SER A 602 50.12 6.00 -2.67
N ASN A 603 49.55 6.98 -3.37
CA ASN A 603 48.54 6.83 -4.41
C ASN A 603 47.29 6.03 -3.91
N THR A 604 46.80 6.34 -2.70
CA THR A 604 45.67 5.70 -2.03
C THR A 604 44.61 6.72 -1.66
N LEU A 605 43.45 6.26 -1.22
CA LEU A 605 42.41 7.04 -0.56
C LEU A 605 42.02 6.40 0.75
N ALA A 606 41.88 7.18 1.83
CA ALA A 606 41.30 6.71 3.07
C ALA A 606 39.79 6.55 2.88
N VAL A 607 39.28 5.35 3.11
CA VAL A 607 37.89 4.97 2.79
C VAL A 607 37.06 4.90 4.07
N ARG A 608 35.96 5.63 4.08
CA ARG A 608 34.98 5.59 5.17
C ARG A 608 33.58 5.36 4.65
N THR A 609 32.82 4.52 5.32
CA THR A 609 31.40 4.34 5.02
C THR A 609 30.56 5.47 5.60
N ARG A 610 29.36 5.69 5.06
CA ARG A 610 28.36 6.63 5.62
C ARG A 610 27.96 6.34 7.07
N ASP A 611 28.18 5.11 7.54
CA ASP A 611 27.89 4.71 8.93
C ASP A 611 29.07 5.01 9.88
N GLY A 612 30.13 5.63 9.35
CA GLY A 612 31.31 6.03 10.11
C GLY A 612 32.39 4.95 10.26
N LYS A 613 32.20 3.76 9.67
CA LYS A 613 33.21 2.70 9.68
C LYS A 613 34.39 3.13 8.81
N ASP A 614 35.60 3.05 9.35
CA ASP A 614 36.87 3.26 8.65
C ASP A 614 37.30 1.91 8.02
N LEU A 615 37.55 1.92 6.74
CA LEU A 615 37.99 0.73 5.96
C LEU A 615 39.49 0.81 5.59
N GLY A 616 40.22 1.75 6.19
CA GLY A 616 41.64 1.96 5.88
C GLY A 616 41.88 2.70 4.57
N SER A 617 43.14 2.71 4.13
CA SER A 617 43.56 3.36 2.87
C SER A 617 43.73 2.30 1.76
N LEU A 618 43.03 2.50 0.63
CA LEU A 618 43.05 1.61 -0.53
C LEU A 618 43.64 2.30 -1.74
N GLY A 619 44.43 1.54 -2.52
CA GLY A 619 44.90 2.00 -3.84
C GLY A 619 43.76 2.23 -4.81
N LEU A 620 43.88 3.21 -5.70
CA LEU A 620 42.80 3.64 -6.61
C LEU A 620 42.25 2.48 -7.46
N GLU A 621 43.10 1.62 -7.98
CA GLU A 621 42.71 0.46 -8.82
C GLU A 621 41.93 -0.57 -8.00
N THR A 622 42.42 -0.91 -6.80
CA THR A 622 41.77 -1.85 -5.88
C THR A 622 40.40 -1.33 -5.45
N LEU A 623 40.33 -0.04 -5.09
CA LEU A 623 39.09 0.61 -4.71
C LEU A 623 38.06 0.61 -5.85
N ALA A 624 38.49 0.96 -7.06
CA ALA A 624 37.64 0.94 -8.25
C ALA A 624 37.09 -0.47 -8.54
N ALA A 625 37.94 -1.50 -8.51
CA ALA A 625 37.54 -2.88 -8.75
C ALA A 625 36.52 -3.37 -7.71
N ARG A 626 36.77 -3.11 -6.42
CA ARG A 626 35.86 -3.52 -5.34
C ARG A 626 34.53 -2.79 -5.39
N LEU A 627 34.51 -1.47 -5.68
CA LEU A 627 33.26 -0.72 -5.85
C LEU A 627 32.48 -1.20 -7.09
N ALA A 628 33.17 -1.53 -8.18
CA ALA A 628 32.54 -2.08 -9.38
C ALA A 628 31.91 -3.47 -9.08
N GLU A 629 32.55 -4.31 -8.31
CA GLU A 629 32.02 -5.60 -7.87
C GLU A 629 30.78 -5.44 -6.97
N GLU A 630 30.81 -4.51 -6.02
CA GLU A 630 29.65 -4.18 -5.17
C GLU A 630 28.45 -3.69 -6.02
N VAL A 631 28.71 -2.83 -6.99
CA VAL A 631 27.68 -2.34 -7.93
C VAL A 631 27.14 -3.49 -8.77
N ALA A 632 27.99 -4.34 -9.34
CA ALA A 632 27.58 -5.45 -10.17
C ALA A 632 26.81 -6.53 -9.40
N SER A 633 27.13 -6.74 -8.14
CA SER A 633 26.44 -7.68 -7.24
C SER A 633 25.11 -7.16 -6.69
N HIS A 634 24.68 -5.93 -7.06
CA HIS A 634 23.50 -5.24 -6.52
C HIS A 634 23.51 -5.13 -4.98
N GLY A 635 24.71 -4.91 -4.40
CA GLY A 635 24.90 -4.76 -2.97
C GLY A 635 24.94 -6.07 -2.17
N ARG A 636 25.05 -7.23 -2.83
CA ARG A 636 25.26 -8.53 -2.14
C ARG A 636 26.68 -8.70 -1.62
N VAL A 637 27.63 -8.08 -2.29
CA VAL A 637 29.02 -7.98 -1.86
C VAL A 637 29.25 -6.55 -1.41
N HIS A 638 29.83 -6.34 -0.26
CA HIS A 638 30.16 -5.02 0.28
C HIS A 638 31.67 -4.83 0.36
N LEU A 639 32.10 -3.59 0.21
CA LEU A 639 33.49 -3.21 0.46
C LEU A 639 33.82 -3.53 1.94
N LYS A 640 34.82 -4.38 2.16
CA LYS A 640 35.28 -4.81 3.49
C LYS A 640 36.68 -4.28 3.78
N GLU A 641 37.05 -4.25 5.05
CA GLU A 641 38.45 -4.17 5.47
C GLU A 641 39.21 -5.39 4.95
N ASP A 642 40.52 -5.20 4.59
CA ASP A 642 41.43 -6.30 4.26
C ASP A 642 41.76 -7.13 5.50
#